data_52d7a7861fe6db7b5c31726a59208ddb
#
_entry.id   52d7a7861fe6db7b5c31726a59208ddb
#
_cell.length_a   1.000
_cell.length_b   1.000
_cell.length_c   1.000
_cell.angle_alpha   90.00
_cell.angle_beta   90.00
_cell.angle_gamma   90.00
#
_symmetry.space_group_name_H-M   'P 1'
#
loop_
_entity.id
_entity.type
_entity.pdbx_description
1 polymer ?
#
loop_
_entity_poly.entity_id
_entity_poly.type
_entity_poly.pdbx_seq_one_letter_code
_entity_poly.pdbx_strand_id
1 'polypeptide(L)'
;LPCGALAPLPGIDRLVAMTTAKISSEPSESAKPAPPGSLPPPGKTRINKAVFYGSALLVLAIALWAIIDRDSANLAISAAVTWIGRNFGWYYTLVVVAVLVFVIGVAISKVGKTRLGPDHSRPSFNIFTWAAMLFAAGIGIDLMFFSVAEPVTQYLAPPAMEGSTVEAARQALVWTLFHYGLLGWGLYALVGLALGYFAYRHNLPLSIRSALYPILGKRTEGWVGHSVDIAAMLGTIFGIATSLGIGVAQLNYGLNYMFGIPENRSWQIILIVAAVVMATISVLTGVEKGIRRLSELNVLLCVALMLFVLIAGSTAYLFDGIVNNIGDSLAMFPSMALDTFAYDRPDEWLNGWTLFFWAWWIAWAPFVGLFLARISRGRTIRQFVTGVLVVPFAFILLWISIFGNSALAIVRSGNQAFGEVAMNTPERAFYSLLDQMPGAPITAAIATFTGLLFYVTSADSGALVMANFTSHLKDPQSDGSKPVRLFWSLATGLLTLGMLFVDGISTLQGATVIMGLPFSFVLLLIMLGLFKSLRMESALADRYRNNMHKVLTSRMGSGAEKRNWKQRLSRAMSYPGHRSAKRYLGQVALPALQEVSEEFTARGATVALDIEQVANLELNSLDLVVENGAERPFKYQIYPVQLPVPTYARVSAGTDVYYRMEVFSQEGSHGYDLMGLTKEQLICDVLDQYEAHLEFLEAQTESAAPSQINSDGASKTDWESDFETTLKEEA
;
A
#
# COMPACT_ATOMS: atom_id res chain seq x y z
N LEU A 1 -30.53 -13.80 45.13
CA LEU A 1 -31.40 -14.99 45.43
C LEU A 1 -32.64 -15.03 44.54
N PRO A 2 -33.12 -16.17 44.02
CA PRO A 2 -32.46 -17.39 43.60
C PRO A 2 -32.77 -17.82 42.15
N CYS A 3 -32.09 -18.88 41.75
CA CYS A 3 -32.28 -19.78 40.61
C CYS A 3 -33.69 -19.99 40.08
N GLY A 4 -33.84 -20.10 38.76
CA GLY A 4 -34.93 -20.71 38.06
C GLY A 4 -34.43 -21.43 36.82
N ALA A 5 -34.37 -22.75 36.88
CA ALA A 5 -34.03 -23.68 35.81
C ALA A 5 -35.14 -23.68 34.74
N LEU A 6 -34.75 -23.73 33.46
CA LEU A 6 -35.64 -24.08 32.35
C LEU A 6 -35.08 -25.30 31.59
N ALA A 7 -35.98 -26.26 31.45
CA ALA A 7 -35.78 -27.61 30.88
C ALA A 7 -35.57 -27.61 29.35
N PRO A 8 -35.01 -28.71 28.76
CA PRO A 8 -34.70 -28.81 27.35
C PRO A 8 -35.90 -29.17 26.49
N LEU A 9 -36.00 -28.59 25.31
CA LEU A 9 -36.91 -28.98 24.25
C LEU A 9 -36.33 -30.12 23.40
N PRO A 10 -37.12 -31.13 23.01
CA PRO A 10 -36.66 -32.29 22.25
C PRO A 10 -36.81 -32.09 20.74
N GLY A 11 -35.83 -32.63 19.96
CA GLY A 11 -36.07 -32.82 18.52
C GLY A 11 -34.91 -32.60 17.58
N ILE A 12 -33.71 -33.22 17.85
CA ILE A 12 -32.68 -33.38 16.83
C ILE A 12 -32.12 -34.81 16.87
N ASP A 13 -33.03 -35.78 16.53
CA ASP A 13 -32.61 -37.16 16.27
C ASP A 13 -33.37 -37.69 15.04
N ARG A 14 -33.10 -37.10 13.86
CA ARG A 14 -33.49 -37.68 12.57
C ARG A 14 -32.75 -36.98 11.43
N LEU A 15 -31.45 -37.17 11.29
CA LEU A 15 -30.73 -36.89 10.04
C LEU A 15 -29.34 -37.53 9.99
N VAL A 16 -29.27 -38.79 10.50
CA VAL A 16 -28.09 -39.66 10.24
C VAL A 16 -28.64 -41.03 9.84
N ALA A 17 -29.15 -41.15 8.65
CA ALA A 17 -29.27 -42.43 7.94
C ALA A 17 -29.71 -42.12 6.49
N MET A 18 -28.88 -42.49 5.58
CA MET A 18 -28.95 -42.49 4.10
C MET A 18 -27.89 -41.63 3.47
N THR A 19 -26.74 -42.20 3.17
CA THR A 19 -26.40 -42.58 1.81
C THR A 19 -25.05 -43.33 1.74
N THR A 20 -25.09 -44.62 1.85
CA THR A 20 -24.15 -45.51 1.19
C THR A 20 -24.79 -46.02 -0.08
N ALA A 21 -24.34 -45.56 -1.26
CA ALA A 21 -24.67 -46.24 -2.53
C ALA A 21 -23.55 -45.92 -3.58
N LYS A 22 -22.78 -46.94 -3.85
CA LYS A 22 -22.19 -47.38 -5.13
C LYS A 22 -21.65 -46.35 -6.13
N ILE A 23 -20.33 -46.44 -6.27
CA ILE A 23 -19.54 -46.07 -7.45
C ILE A 23 -20.02 -46.92 -8.64
N SER A 24 -20.53 -46.29 -9.68
CA SER A 24 -20.60 -46.81 -11.06
C SER A 24 -20.00 -45.79 -11.98
N SER A 25 -18.98 -46.24 -12.71
CA SER A 25 -18.26 -45.57 -13.78
C SER A 25 -19.21 -45.30 -14.95
N GLU A 26 -19.39 -44.05 -15.36
CA GLU A 26 -19.94 -43.66 -16.65
C GLU A 26 -19.06 -42.61 -17.35
N PRO A 27 -19.07 -42.55 -18.70
CA PRO A 27 -18.02 -41.91 -19.49
C PRO A 27 -18.21 -40.39 -19.58
N SER A 28 -17.10 -39.70 -19.82
CA SER A 28 -16.95 -38.25 -19.98
C SER A 28 -18.05 -37.62 -20.86
N GLU A 29 -18.98 -36.95 -20.22
CA GLU A 29 -19.88 -36.03 -20.89
C GLU A 29 -19.10 -34.77 -21.31
N SER A 30 -19.07 -34.47 -22.58
CA SER A 30 -18.53 -33.24 -23.16
C SER A 30 -19.15 -32.03 -22.45
N ALA A 31 -18.30 -31.16 -21.91
CA ALA A 31 -18.70 -29.93 -21.25
C ALA A 31 -19.67 -29.14 -22.14
N LYS A 32 -20.92 -28.99 -21.70
CA LYS A 32 -21.86 -28.02 -22.29
C LYS A 32 -21.23 -26.63 -22.20
N PRO A 33 -21.29 -25.83 -23.28
CA PRO A 33 -20.86 -24.44 -23.21
C PRO A 33 -21.67 -23.70 -22.12
N ALA A 34 -20.98 -22.97 -21.27
CA ALA A 34 -21.61 -22.13 -20.26
C ALA A 34 -22.58 -21.13 -20.91
N PRO A 35 -23.70 -20.77 -20.27
CA PRO A 35 -24.61 -19.80 -20.83
C PRO A 35 -23.89 -18.47 -21.08
N PRO A 36 -24.19 -17.78 -22.21
CA PRO A 36 -23.56 -16.50 -22.52
C PRO A 36 -23.89 -15.49 -21.42
N GLY A 37 -22.86 -14.85 -20.83
CA GLY A 37 -22.98 -13.85 -19.75
C GLY A 37 -22.52 -14.29 -18.37
N SER A 38 -22.10 -15.56 -18.17
CA SER A 38 -21.45 -15.94 -16.91
C SER A 38 -19.99 -15.46 -16.95
N LEU A 39 -19.62 -14.58 -16.01
CA LEU A 39 -18.23 -14.27 -15.72
C LEU A 39 -17.43 -15.58 -15.57
N PRO A 40 -16.24 -15.71 -16.18
CA PRO A 40 -15.42 -16.89 -15.99
C PRO A 40 -15.26 -17.14 -14.49
N PRO A 41 -15.33 -18.41 -14.03
CA PRO A 41 -15.20 -18.71 -12.62
C PRO A 41 -13.89 -18.10 -12.11
N PRO A 42 -13.88 -17.47 -10.91
CA PRO A 42 -12.73 -16.74 -10.39
C PRO A 42 -11.49 -17.63 -10.48
N GLY A 43 -10.50 -17.15 -11.23
CA GLY A 43 -9.27 -17.89 -11.52
C GLY A 43 -8.57 -18.32 -10.22
N LYS A 44 -7.94 -19.49 -10.21
CA LYS A 44 -7.10 -19.92 -9.08
C LYS A 44 -5.84 -19.05 -9.06
N THR A 45 -5.37 -18.65 -7.87
CA THR A 45 -4.05 -18.02 -7.68
C THR A 45 -2.98 -18.89 -8.38
N ARG A 46 -2.21 -18.29 -9.29
CA ARG A 46 -1.17 -18.97 -10.09
C ARG A 46 0.16 -18.25 -9.93
N ILE A 47 1.26 -19.02 -10.02
CA ILE A 47 2.61 -18.45 -10.00
C ILE A 47 2.85 -17.65 -11.28
N ASN A 48 3.38 -16.44 -11.15
CA ASN A 48 3.95 -15.69 -12.26
C ASN A 48 5.35 -16.25 -12.55
N LYS A 49 5.44 -17.19 -13.49
CA LYS A 49 6.66 -17.94 -13.75
C LYS A 49 7.86 -17.03 -14.07
N ALA A 50 7.68 -15.98 -14.86
CA ALA A 50 8.76 -15.08 -15.25
C ALA A 50 9.33 -14.33 -14.03
N VAL A 51 8.48 -13.76 -13.19
CA VAL A 51 8.92 -13.04 -11.97
C VAL A 51 9.49 -14.01 -10.95
N PHE A 52 8.82 -15.14 -10.70
CA PHE A 52 9.26 -16.13 -9.72
C PHE A 52 10.65 -16.69 -10.07
N TYR A 53 10.82 -17.27 -11.27
CA TYR A 53 12.09 -17.88 -11.64
C TYR A 53 13.19 -16.85 -11.87
N GLY A 54 12.87 -15.68 -12.43
CA GLY A 54 13.83 -14.57 -12.59
C GLY A 54 14.39 -14.09 -11.25
N SER A 55 13.51 -13.80 -10.28
CA SER A 55 13.93 -13.38 -8.94
C SER A 55 14.65 -14.51 -8.19
N ALA A 56 14.12 -15.74 -8.24
CA ALA A 56 14.72 -16.88 -7.55
C ALA A 56 16.14 -17.17 -8.03
N LEU A 57 16.35 -17.17 -9.36
CA LEU A 57 17.69 -17.40 -9.94
C LEU A 57 18.69 -16.35 -9.47
N LEU A 58 18.32 -15.07 -9.51
CA LEU A 58 19.20 -13.97 -9.09
C LEU A 58 19.51 -14.05 -7.59
N VAL A 59 18.51 -14.25 -6.75
CA VAL A 59 18.69 -14.34 -5.29
C VAL A 59 19.56 -15.52 -4.91
N LEU A 60 19.28 -16.71 -5.47
CA LEU A 60 20.07 -17.93 -5.18
C LEU A 60 21.50 -17.81 -5.72
N ALA A 61 21.71 -17.23 -6.92
CA ALA A 61 23.02 -17.00 -7.47
C ALA A 61 23.87 -16.08 -6.57
N ILE A 62 23.29 -14.98 -6.09
CA ILE A 62 23.96 -14.04 -5.20
C ILE A 62 24.26 -14.69 -3.84
N ALA A 63 23.29 -15.41 -3.25
CA ALA A 63 23.47 -16.08 -1.97
C ALA A 63 24.55 -17.16 -2.06
N LEU A 64 24.57 -17.98 -3.12
CA LEU A 64 25.58 -18.99 -3.32
C LEU A 64 26.97 -18.38 -3.59
N TRP A 65 27.05 -17.32 -4.39
CA TRP A 65 28.30 -16.59 -4.59
C TRP A 65 28.87 -16.07 -3.26
N ALA A 66 28.04 -15.42 -2.43
CA ALA A 66 28.45 -14.92 -1.12
C ALA A 66 28.93 -16.03 -0.16
N ILE A 67 28.38 -17.25 -0.28
CA ILE A 67 28.79 -18.41 0.54
C ILE A 67 30.11 -19.00 0.03
N ILE A 68 30.26 -19.18 -1.29
CA ILE A 68 31.38 -19.90 -1.91
C ILE A 68 32.64 -19.03 -1.98
N ASP A 69 32.52 -17.77 -2.37
CA ASP A 69 33.64 -16.85 -2.56
C ASP A 69 33.38 -15.52 -1.86
N ARG A 70 33.64 -15.51 -0.55
CA ARG A 70 33.36 -14.37 0.34
C ARG A 70 34.21 -13.16 0.00
N ASP A 71 35.46 -13.36 -0.34
CA ASP A 71 36.41 -12.28 -0.59
C ASP A 71 36.02 -11.54 -1.89
N SER A 72 35.70 -12.29 -2.94
CA SER A 72 35.20 -11.71 -4.21
C SER A 72 33.88 -10.98 -3.98
N ALA A 73 32.94 -11.54 -3.20
CA ALA A 73 31.68 -10.91 -2.88
C ALA A 73 31.86 -9.60 -2.10
N ASN A 74 32.72 -9.59 -1.09
CA ASN A 74 33.04 -8.40 -0.29
C ASN A 74 33.65 -7.30 -1.15
N LEU A 75 34.65 -7.62 -1.95
CA LEU A 75 35.31 -6.65 -2.86
C LEU A 75 34.31 -6.07 -3.86
N ALA A 76 33.48 -6.89 -4.48
CA ALA A 76 32.52 -6.44 -5.48
C ALA A 76 31.39 -5.57 -4.87
N ILE A 77 30.86 -5.97 -3.70
CA ILE A 77 29.82 -5.21 -3.00
C ILE A 77 30.38 -3.85 -2.56
N SER A 78 31.56 -3.82 -1.92
CA SER A 78 32.19 -2.58 -1.45
C SER A 78 32.54 -1.65 -2.60
N ALA A 79 33.08 -2.17 -3.70
CA ALA A 79 33.35 -1.40 -4.90
C ALA A 79 32.08 -0.81 -5.53
N ALA A 80 31.02 -1.61 -5.61
CA ALA A 80 29.71 -1.18 -6.12
C ALA A 80 29.09 -0.09 -5.24
N VAL A 81 29.11 -0.25 -3.91
CA VAL A 81 28.60 0.77 -2.97
C VAL A 81 29.38 2.07 -3.12
N THR A 82 30.70 2.02 -3.16
CA THR A 82 31.55 3.21 -3.36
C THR A 82 31.23 3.90 -4.69
N TRP A 83 31.08 3.12 -5.76
CA TRP A 83 30.73 3.66 -7.06
C TRP A 83 29.32 4.29 -7.07
N ILE A 84 28.32 3.62 -6.48
CA ILE A 84 26.95 4.13 -6.37
C ILE A 84 26.95 5.39 -5.51
N GLY A 85 27.61 5.38 -4.36
CA GLY A 85 27.70 6.53 -3.47
C GLY A 85 28.23 7.77 -4.19
N ARG A 86 29.33 7.63 -4.94
CA ARG A 86 29.92 8.74 -5.69
C ARG A 86 29.08 9.23 -6.86
N ASN A 87 28.46 8.33 -7.62
CA ASN A 87 27.79 8.69 -8.87
C ASN A 87 26.27 8.91 -8.69
N PHE A 88 25.61 8.25 -7.72
CA PHE A 88 24.16 8.26 -7.52
C PHE A 88 23.73 8.74 -6.12
N GLY A 89 24.64 9.13 -5.24
CA GLY A 89 24.28 9.66 -3.92
C GLY A 89 23.32 10.85 -4.00
N TRP A 90 23.64 11.83 -4.86
CA TRP A 90 22.75 12.96 -5.13
C TRP A 90 21.38 12.56 -5.67
N TYR A 91 21.35 11.51 -6.47
CA TYR A 91 20.12 10.99 -7.07
C TYR A 91 19.20 10.37 -6.01
N TYR A 92 19.73 9.57 -5.09
CA TYR A 92 18.96 9.01 -3.99
C TYR A 92 18.31 10.12 -3.14
N THR A 93 19.08 11.13 -2.77
CA THR A 93 18.60 12.29 -2.02
C THR A 93 17.48 13.00 -2.77
N LEU A 94 17.67 13.27 -4.06
CA LEU A 94 16.67 13.94 -4.90
C LEU A 94 15.38 13.12 -5.02
N VAL A 95 15.49 11.81 -5.27
CA VAL A 95 14.31 10.93 -5.43
C VAL A 95 13.48 10.89 -4.16
N VAL A 96 14.12 10.71 -3.01
CA VAL A 96 13.42 10.60 -1.71
C VAL A 96 12.67 11.90 -1.38
N VAL A 97 13.29 13.05 -1.61
CA VAL A 97 12.66 14.36 -1.41
C VAL A 97 11.54 14.61 -2.43
N ALA A 98 11.78 14.30 -3.70
CA ALA A 98 10.76 14.45 -4.75
C ALA A 98 9.51 13.61 -4.45
N VAL A 99 9.69 12.38 -3.95
CA VAL A 99 8.57 11.51 -3.53
C VAL A 99 7.79 12.14 -2.38
N LEU A 100 8.45 12.64 -1.34
CA LEU A 100 7.77 13.28 -0.22
C LEU A 100 6.97 14.50 -0.66
N VAL A 101 7.59 15.39 -1.46
CA VAL A 101 6.91 16.58 -2.01
C VAL A 101 5.71 16.18 -2.86
N PHE A 102 5.85 15.15 -3.69
CA PHE A 102 4.78 14.63 -4.53
C PHE A 102 3.59 14.12 -3.71
N VAL A 103 3.82 13.24 -2.73
CA VAL A 103 2.71 12.66 -1.96
C VAL A 103 1.99 13.71 -1.12
N ILE A 104 2.72 14.69 -0.55
CA ILE A 104 2.15 15.84 0.16
C ILE A 104 1.34 16.70 -0.83
N GLY A 105 1.89 17.01 -2.00
CA GLY A 105 1.22 17.78 -3.04
C GLY A 105 -0.10 17.14 -3.49
N VAL A 106 -0.11 15.82 -3.72
CA VAL A 106 -1.32 15.06 -4.06
C VAL A 106 -2.34 15.13 -2.91
N ALA A 107 -1.92 14.95 -1.67
CA ALA A 107 -2.82 14.97 -0.50
C ALA A 107 -3.49 16.35 -0.29
N ILE A 108 -2.76 17.44 -0.50
CA ILE A 108 -3.28 18.82 -0.35
C ILE A 108 -4.20 19.20 -1.51
N SER A 109 -3.94 18.68 -2.70
CA SER A 109 -4.67 19.00 -3.93
C SER A 109 -6.15 18.57 -3.90
N LYS A 110 -6.92 18.94 -4.93
CA LYS A 110 -8.33 18.53 -5.08
C LYS A 110 -8.49 17.01 -5.12
N VAL A 111 -7.54 16.31 -5.75
CA VAL A 111 -7.56 14.82 -5.86
C VAL A 111 -7.33 14.12 -4.53
N GLY A 112 -6.85 14.81 -3.50
CA GLY A 112 -6.76 14.28 -2.14
C GLY A 112 -8.10 13.80 -1.56
N LYS A 113 -9.24 14.19 -2.14
CA LYS A 113 -10.58 13.71 -1.76
C LYS A 113 -10.95 12.38 -2.41
N THR A 114 -10.26 11.97 -3.47
CA THR A 114 -10.48 10.69 -4.16
C THR A 114 -10.28 9.53 -3.19
N ARG A 115 -11.15 8.50 -3.28
CA ARG A 115 -11.07 7.31 -2.42
C ARG A 115 -10.21 6.22 -3.04
N LEU A 116 -9.55 5.46 -2.21
CA LEU A 116 -8.90 4.19 -2.57
C LEU A 116 -9.98 3.12 -2.74
N GLY A 117 -10.62 3.12 -3.89
CA GLY A 117 -11.77 2.31 -4.24
C GLY A 117 -12.88 3.14 -4.87
N PRO A 118 -14.02 2.53 -5.23
CA PRO A 118 -15.19 3.25 -5.70
C PRO A 118 -15.63 4.35 -4.72
N ASP A 119 -16.25 5.41 -5.19
CA ASP A 119 -16.59 6.58 -4.35
C ASP A 119 -17.59 6.25 -3.21
N HIS A 120 -18.41 5.21 -3.39
CA HIS A 120 -19.29 4.70 -2.34
C HIS A 120 -18.58 3.82 -1.30
N SER A 121 -17.32 3.42 -1.56
CA SER A 121 -16.60 2.55 -0.63
C SER A 121 -16.41 3.21 0.73
N ARG A 122 -16.64 2.43 1.78
CA ARG A 122 -16.39 2.84 3.16
C ARG A 122 -15.08 2.22 3.64
N PRO A 123 -14.34 2.91 4.54
CA PRO A 123 -13.16 2.32 5.14
C PRO A 123 -13.44 0.98 5.79
N SER A 124 -12.61 -0.03 5.49
CA SER A 124 -12.75 -1.40 6.03
C SER A 124 -12.50 -1.44 7.55
N PHE A 125 -11.75 -0.49 8.07
CA PHE A 125 -11.41 -0.38 9.50
C PHE A 125 -11.81 1.00 10.03
N ASN A 126 -12.22 1.09 11.30
CA ASN A 126 -12.39 2.37 11.96
C ASN A 126 -11.04 3.11 12.07
N ILE A 127 -11.08 4.41 12.43
CA ILE A 127 -9.87 5.24 12.42
C ILE A 127 -8.84 4.80 13.47
N PHE A 128 -9.30 4.34 14.64
CA PHE A 128 -8.41 3.90 15.71
C PHE A 128 -7.69 2.59 15.34
N THR A 129 -8.43 1.58 14.88
CA THR A 129 -7.84 0.29 14.44
C THR A 129 -6.87 0.50 13.28
N TRP A 130 -7.23 1.36 12.33
CA TRP A 130 -6.37 1.68 11.20
C TRP A 130 -5.08 2.40 11.65
N ALA A 131 -5.18 3.39 12.54
CA ALA A 131 -4.02 4.07 13.11
C ALA A 131 -3.11 3.10 13.88
N ALA A 132 -3.69 2.17 14.65
CA ALA A 132 -2.93 1.12 15.33
C ALA A 132 -2.19 0.19 14.35
N MET A 133 -2.80 -0.14 13.21
CA MET A 133 -2.15 -0.91 12.16
C MET A 133 -1.02 -0.14 11.47
N LEU A 134 -1.21 1.17 11.21
CA LEU A 134 -0.14 2.04 10.68
C LEU A 134 1.04 2.12 11.65
N PHE A 135 0.76 2.28 12.92
CA PHE A 135 1.74 2.28 13.98
C PHE A 135 2.55 0.95 13.99
N ALA A 136 1.86 -0.18 13.99
CA ALA A 136 2.50 -1.50 14.00
C ALA A 136 3.38 -1.76 12.75
N ALA A 137 3.05 -1.14 11.61
CA ALA A 137 3.87 -1.25 10.39
C ALA A 137 5.19 -0.47 10.47
N GLY A 138 5.29 0.50 11.38
CA GLY A 138 6.45 1.38 11.51
C GLY A 138 7.45 0.96 12.58
N ILE A 139 7.17 -0.11 13.31
CA ILE A 139 8.00 -0.56 14.40
C ILE A 139 8.65 -1.89 14.04
N GLY A 140 9.97 -1.93 14.11
CA GLY A 140 10.76 -3.11 13.88
C GLY A 140 11.90 -3.22 14.89
N ILE A 141 12.60 -4.34 14.87
CA ILE A 141 13.81 -4.55 15.67
C ILE A 141 14.89 -3.51 15.35
N ASP A 142 14.90 -3.03 14.12
CA ASP A 142 15.83 -2.03 13.61
C ASP A 142 15.70 -0.69 14.36
N LEU A 143 14.48 -0.32 14.78
CA LEU A 143 14.26 0.89 15.59
C LEU A 143 14.90 0.75 16.97
N MET A 144 14.85 -0.43 17.59
CA MET A 144 15.56 -0.71 18.85
C MET A 144 17.07 -0.61 18.65
N PHE A 145 17.58 -1.16 17.54
CA PHE A 145 19.01 -1.17 17.22
C PHE A 145 19.55 0.25 17.05
N PHE A 146 18.95 1.07 16.22
CA PHE A 146 19.46 2.39 15.87
C PHE A 146 19.08 3.50 16.86
N SER A 147 18.03 3.35 17.67
CA SER A 147 17.56 4.41 18.56
C SER A 147 18.56 4.85 19.65
N VAL A 148 19.55 4.03 19.94
CA VAL A 148 20.64 4.29 20.88
C VAL A 148 21.96 4.46 20.15
N ALA A 149 22.30 3.53 19.24
CA ALA A 149 23.57 3.51 18.55
C ALA A 149 23.75 4.75 17.66
N GLU A 150 22.74 5.11 16.88
CA GLU A 150 22.86 6.23 15.95
C GLU A 150 22.99 7.58 16.63
N PRO A 151 22.15 8.02 17.60
CA PRO A 151 22.34 9.30 18.28
C PRO A 151 23.72 9.44 18.95
N VAL A 152 24.22 8.35 19.54
CA VAL A 152 25.55 8.36 20.16
C VAL A 152 26.66 8.50 19.11
N THR A 153 26.55 7.76 18.01
CA THR A 153 27.53 7.85 16.92
C THR A 153 27.55 9.24 16.27
N GLN A 154 26.36 9.81 16.00
CA GLN A 154 26.24 11.16 15.44
C GLN A 154 26.70 12.24 16.41
N TYR A 155 26.63 12.02 17.71
CA TYR A 155 27.17 12.92 18.71
C TYR A 155 28.69 12.88 18.77
N LEU A 156 29.29 11.69 18.75
CA LEU A 156 30.73 11.49 18.87
C LEU A 156 31.47 11.74 17.57
N ALA A 157 30.87 11.37 16.43
CA ALA A 157 31.45 11.49 15.09
C ALA A 157 30.43 12.05 14.07
N PRO A 158 30.01 13.31 14.20
CA PRO A 158 29.10 13.94 13.26
C PRO A 158 29.74 14.17 11.89
N PRO A 159 28.98 14.30 10.81
CA PRO A 159 29.51 14.36 9.45
C PRO A 159 30.26 15.66 9.11
N ALA A 160 29.90 16.79 9.71
CA ALA A 160 30.32 18.11 9.25
C ALA A 160 30.73 19.08 10.40
N MET A 161 30.94 18.57 11.59
CA MET A 161 31.33 19.39 12.75
C MET A 161 32.18 18.58 13.74
N GLU A 162 32.71 19.27 14.74
CA GLU A 162 33.43 18.62 15.85
C GLU A 162 32.44 17.88 16.77
N GLY A 163 32.75 16.61 17.07
CA GLY A 163 31.97 15.78 17.96
C GLY A 163 32.05 16.23 19.42
N SER A 164 31.19 15.66 20.26
CA SER A 164 31.13 15.88 21.71
C SER A 164 30.80 17.33 22.13
N THR A 165 30.28 18.13 21.24
CA THR A 165 29.81 19.50 21.51
C THR A 165 28.31 19.54 21.83
N VAL A 166 27.80 20.66 22.35
CA VAL A 166 26.37 20.84 22.55
C VAL A 166 25.61 20.86 21.24
N GLU A 167 26.19 21.46 20.21
CA GLU A 167 25.60 21.50 18.88
C GLU A 167 25.54 20.12 18.24
N ALA A 168 26.60 19.31 18.37
CA ALA A 168 26.60 17.93 17.92
C ALA A 168 25.52 17.08 18.65
N ALA A 169 25.26 17.34 19.96
CA ALA A 169 24.21 16.64 20.69
C ALA A 169 22.81 16.97 20.18
N ARG A 170 22.54 18.23 19.82
CA ARG A 170 21.28 18.66 19.22
C ARG A 170 21.11 18.05 17.83
N GLN A 171 22.15 18.11 17.01
CA GLN A 171 22.12 17.62 15.64
C GLN A 171 22.03 16.08 15.57
N ALA A 172 22.60 15.35 16.53
CA ALA A 172 22.58 13.90 16.58
C ALA A 172 21.16 13.31 16.58
N LEU A 173 20.27 13.89 17.40
CA LEU A 173 18.87 13.46 17.42
C LEU A 173 18.13 13.82 16.13
N VAL A 174 18.45 14.99 15.56
CA VAL A 174 17.85 15.42 14.29
C VAL A 174 18.27 14.50 13.16
N TRP A 175 19.54 14.05 13.08
CA TRP A 175 19.98 13.06 12.09
C TRP A 175 19.21 11.75 12.20
N THR A 176 19.06 11.21 13.39
CA THR A 176 18.31 9.97 13.61
C THR A 176 16.84 10.14 13.25
N LEU A 177 16.20 11.24 13.65
CA LEU A 177 14.82 11.56 13.27
C LEU A 177 14.67 11.82 11.77
N PHE A 178 15.70 12.34 11.11
CA PHE A 178 15.72 12.56 9.68
C PHE A 178 15.77 11.23 8.91
N HIS A 179 16.62 10.29 9.32
CA HIS A 179 16.75 8.99 8.72
C HIS A 179 15.51 8.10 8.90
N TYR A 180 14.85 8.16 10.08
CA TYR A 180 13.64 7.40 10.38
C TYR A 180 12.33 8.14 10.09
N GLY A 181 12.41 9.38 9.60
CA GLY A 181 11.31 10.32 9.54
C GLY A 181 10.51 10.32 8.24
N LEU A 182 10.01 11.51 7.93
CA LEU A 182 9.02 11.76 6.87
C LEU A 182 9.46 11.30 5.49
N LEU A 183 10.77 11.35 5.19
CA LEU A 183 11.31 10.97 3.88
C LEU A 183 11.08 9.49 3.60
N GLY A 184 11.41 8.61 4.54
CA GLY A 184 11.17 7.18 4.42
C GLY A 184 9.67 6.85 4.34
N TRP A 185 8.87 7.45 5.20
CA TRP A 185 7.41 7.26 5.19
C TRP A 185 6.75 7.81 3.93
N GLY A 186 7.33 8.81 3.29
CA GLY A 186 6.93 9.29 1.97
C GLY A 186 7.04 8.23 0.89
N LEU A 187 8.13 7.44 0.89
CA LEU A 187 8.33 6.32 -0.03
C LEU A 187 7.25 5.24 0.15
N TYR A 188 6.95 4.88 1.40
CA TYR A 188 5.88 3.94 1.72
C TYR A 188 4.51 4.46 1.32
N ALA A 189 4.26 5.76 1.55
CA ALA A 189 3.02 6.41 1.14
C ALA A 189 2.84 6.39 -0.39
N LEU A 190 3.90 6.66 -1.18
CA LEU A 190 3.82 6.62 -2.63
C LEU A 190 3.42 5.24 -3.13
N VAL A 191 4.13 4.19 -2.71
CA VAL A 191 3.89 2.83 -3.19
C VAL A 191 2.54 2.32 -2.71
N GLY A 192 2.19 2.54 -1.43
CA GLY A 192 0.90 2.14 -0.88
C GLY A 192 -0.27 2.86 -1.54
N LEU A 193 -0.12 4.16 -1.83
CA LEU A 193 -1.10 4.95 -2.57
C LEU A 193 -1.31 4.40 -3.98
N ALA A 194 -0.22 4.15 -4.71
CA ALA A 194 -0.29 3.64 -6.07
C ALA A 194 -0.94 2.25 -6.13
N LEU A 195 -0.50 1.32 -5.28
CA LEU A 195 -1.09 -0.01 -5.19
C LEU A 195 -2.58 0.04 -4.83
N GLY A 196 -2.95 0.82 -3.82
CA GLY A 196 -4.35 0.96 -3.40
C GLY A 196 -5.22 1.63 -4.45
N TYR A 197 -4.72 2.67 -5.09
CA TYR A 197 -5.43 3.40 -6.14
C TYR A 197 -5.68 2.52 -7.37
N PHE A 198 -4.64 1.90 -7.92
CA PHE A 198 -4.79 1.09 -9.12
C PHE A 198 -5.53 -0.23 -8.88
N ALA A 199 -5.33 -0.88 -7.73
CA ALA A 199 -6.03 -2.13 -7.45
C ALA A 199 -7.51 -1.94 -7.09
N TYR A 200 -7.83 -0.99 -6.21
CA TYR A 200 -9.20 -0.88 -5.70
C TYR A 200 -10.10 0.05 -6.50
N ARG A 201 -9.52 1.05 -7.19
CA ARG A 201 -10.31 1.99 -8.01
C ARG A 201 -10.37 1.58 -9.47
N HIS A 202 -9.26 1.03 -10.00
CA HIS A 202 -9.16 0.65 -11.41
C HIS A 202 -9.19 -0.86 -11.66
N ASN A 203 -9.42 -1.68 -10.63
CA ASN A 203 -9.48 -3.16 -10.71
C ASN A 203 -8.25 -3.81 -11.38
N LEU A 204 -7.08 -3.17 -11.31
CA LEU A 204 -5.84 -3.74 -11.78
C LEU A 204 -5.27 -4.72 -10.74
N PRO A 205 -4.39 -5.67 -11.16
CA PRO A 205 -3.73 -6.56 -10.22
C PRO A 205 -2.98 -5.79 -9.13
N LEU A 206 -2.96 -6.31 -7.89
CA LEU A 206 -2.22 -5.73 -6.78
C LEU A 206 -0.73 -6.04 -6.92
N SER A 207 -0.08 -5.42 -7.92
CA SER A 207 1.33 -5.57 -8.28
C SER A 207 1.93 -4.22 -8.64
N ILE A 208 3.26 -4.10 -8.51
CA ILE A 208 3.96 -2.83 -8.78
C ILE A 208 3.79 -2.39 -10.23
N ARG A 209 3.83 -3.34 -11.18
CA ARG A 209 3.64 -3.04 -12.61
C ARG A 209 2.32 -2.33 -12.93
N SER A 210 1.27 -2.56 -12.12
CA SER A 210 -0.04 -1.94 -12.32
C SER A 210 0.00 -0.42 -12.20
N ALA A 211 0.90 0.11 -11.37
CA ALA A 211 1.11 1.55 -11.23
C ALA A 211 1.73 2.21 -12.49
N LEU A 212 2.32 1.42 -13.39
CA LEU A 212 2.91 1.88 -14.62
C LEU A 212 1.96 1.78 -15.83
N TYR A 213 0.78 1.19 -15.64
CA TYR A 213 -0.21 1.02 -16.72
C TYR A 213 -0.57 2.33 -17.45
N PRO A 214 -0.75 3.48 -16.75
CA PRO A 214 -1.05 4.74 -17.44
C PRO A 214 0.04 5.27 -18.37
N ILE A 215 1.29 4.76 -18.23
CA ILE A 215 2.44 5.16 -19.06
C ILE A 215 2.71 4.12 -20.14
N LEU A 216 2.70 2.84 -19.77
CA LEU A 216 3.18 1.74 -20.59
C LEU A 216 2.04 0.93 -21.25
N GLY A 217 0.78 1.12 -20.83
CA GLY A 217 -0.38 0.39 -21.33
C GLY A 217 -0.16 -1.15 -21.26
N LYS A 218 -0.51 -1.86 -22.33
CA LYS A 218 -0.36 -3.32 -22.43
C LYS A 218 1.09 -3.84 -22.31
N ARG A 219 2.11 -2.98 -22.47
CA ARG A 219 3.52 -3.37 -22.29
C ARG A 219 3.84 -3.79 -20.85
N THR A 220 2.99 -3.41 -19.88
CA THR A 220 3.10 -3.87 -18.48
C THR A 220 2.88 -5.38 -18.32
N GLU A 221 2.21 -6.05 -19.26
CA GLU A 221 2.01 -7.49 -19.23
C GLU A 221 3.21 -8.28 -19.78
N GLY A 222 4.11 -7.61 -20.51
CA GLY A 222 5.31 -8.18 -21.12
C GLY A 222 6.54 -8.16 -20.22
N TRP A 223 7.71 -8.29 -20.85
CA TRP A 223 9.01 -8.34 -20.17
C TRP A 223 9.32 -7.08 -19.34
N VAL A 224 8.85 -5.90 -19.77
CA VAL A 224 9.03 -4.65 -19.02
C VAL A 224 8.35 -4.74 -17.65
N GLY A 225 7.09 -5.18 -17.59
CA GLY A 225 6.38 -5.35 -16.33
C GLY A 225 7.00 -6.44 -15.45
N HIS A 226 7.50 -7.53 -16.06
CA HIS A 226 8.23 -8.55 -15.31
C HIS A 226 9.51 -8.01 -14.70
N SER A 227 10.29 -7.19 -15.43
CA SER A 227 11.52 -6.56 -14.89
C SER A 227 11.22 -5.61 -13.74
N VAL A 228 10.13 -4.87 -13.80
CA VAL A 228 9.66 -3.99 -12.71
C VAL A 228 9.33 -4.78 -11.45
N ASP A 229 8.55 -5.86 -11.59
CA ASP A 229 8.20 -6.71 -10.44
C ASP A 229 9.43 -7.46 -9.89
N ILE A 230 10.40 -7.86 -10.74
CA ILE A 230 11.67 -8.44 -10.30
C ILE A 230 12.50 -7.42 -9.51
N ALA A 231 12.59 -6.16 -9.98
CA ALA A 231 13.29 -5.10 -9.24
C ALA A 231 12.67 -4.84 -7.86
N ALA A 232 11.33 -4.78 -7.79
CA ALA A 232 10.61 -4.66 -6.52
C ALA A 232 10.86 -5.87 -5.61
N MET A 233 10.88 -7.07 -6.18
CA MET A 233 11.12 -8.31 -5.46
C MET A 233 12.54 -8.38 -4.89
N LEU A 234 13.55 -8.00 -5.69
CA LEU A 234 14.95 -7.94 -5.25
C LEU A 234 15.12 -6.90 -4.14
N GLY A 235 14.59 -5.69 -4.32
CA GLY A 235 14.58 -4.70 -3.24
C GLY A 235 14.00 -5.28 -1.95
N THR A 236 12.79 -5.84 -2.03
CA THR A 236 12.07 -6.40 -0.87
C THR A 236 12.89 -7.48 -0.15
N ILE A 237 13.47 -8.46 -0.86
CA ILE A 237 14.18 -9.56 -0.21
C ILE A 237 15.48 -9.10 0.44
N PHE A 238 16.23 -8.17 -0.20
CA PHE A 238 17.44 -7.62 0.39
C PHE A 238 17.14 -6.71 1.59
N GLY A 239 16.10 -5.89 1.53
CA GLY A 239 15.64 -5.09 2.66
C GLY A 239 15.28 -5.97 3.86
N ILE A 240 14.48 -7.04 3.66
CA ILE A 240 14.12 -7.98 4.72
C ILE A 240 15.34 -8.73 5.25
N ALA A 241 16.25 -9.19 4.36
CA ALA A 241 17.47 -9.90 4.78
C ALA A 241 18.37 -9.01 5.65
N THR A 242 18.44 -7.71 5.36
CA THR A 242 19.18 -6.73 6.18
C THR A 242 18.55 -6.59 7.57
N SER A 243 17.25 -6.43 7.67
CA SER A 243 16.55 -6.37 8.97
C SER A 243 16.69 -7.67 9.75
N LEU A 244 16.63 -8.84 9.08
CA LEU A 244 16.87 -10.12 9.72
C LEU A 244 18.33 -10.26 10.19
N GLY A 245 19.31 -9.76 9.45
CA GLY A 245 20.71 -9.75 9.84
C GLY A 245 20.98 -8.89 11.07
N ILE A 246 20.46 -7.67 11.08
CA ILE A 246 20.49 -6.76 12.24
C ILE A 246 19.81 -7.41 13.44
N GLY A 247 18.61 -7.94 13.22
CA GLY A 247 17.81 -8.56 14.26
C GLY A 247 18.48 -9.77 14.88
N VAL A 248 19.15 -10.62 14.08
CA VAL A 248 19.84 -11.81 14.61
C VAL A 248 21.06 -11.43 15.45
N ALA A 249 21.80 -10.37 15.07
CA ALA A 249 22.93 -9.90 15.85
C ALA A 249 22.47 -9.39 17.21
N GLN A 250 21.46 -8.51 17.22
CA GLN A 250 20.88 -7.97 18.44
C GLN A 250 20.25 -9.03 19.33
N LEU A 251 19.53 -10.00 18.75
CA LEU A 251 18.93 -11.10 19.48
C LEU A 251 19.99 -12.05 20.08
N ASN A 252 21.08 -12.33 19.34
CA ASN A 252 22.19 -13.14 19.85
C ASN A 252 22.83 -12.47 21.07
N TYR A 253 23.04 -11.13 21.03
CA TYR A 253 23.52 -10.42 22.20
C TYR A 253 22.53 -10.47 23.37
N GLY A 254 21.24 -10.26 23.13
CA GLY A 254 20.22 -10.37 24.19
C GLY A 254 20.22 -11.73 24.88
N LEU A 255 20.41 -12.82 24.10
CA LEU A 255 20.54 -14.18 24.64
C LEU A 255 21.88 -14.38 25.37
N ASN A 256 22.96 -13.74 24.91
CA ASN A 256 24.23 -13.74 25.65
C ASN A 256 24.08 -13.04 27.00
N TYR A 257 23.48 -11.87 27.02
CA TYR A 257 23.24 -11.10 28.23
C TYR A 257 22.43 -11.87 29.28
N MET A 258 21.36 -12.56 28.82
CA MET A 258 20.44 -13.26 29.73
C MET A 258 20.92 -14.67 30.17
N PHE A 259 21.51 -15.42 29.23
CA PHE A 259 21.76 -16.84 29.38
C PHE A 259 23.23 -17.22 29.18
N GLY A 260 24.11 -16.26 28.88
CA GLY A 260 25.53 -16.54 28.59
C GLY A 260 25.74 -17.26 27.26
N ILE A 261 24.79 -17.22 26.33
CA ILE A 261 24.90 -17.86 25.01
C ILE A 261 25.97 -17.11 24.21
N PRO A 262 27.00 -17.79 23.67
CA PRO A 262 28.10 -17.11 22.98
C PRO A 262 27.66 -16.30 21.78
N GLU A 263 28.20 -15.11 21.64
CA GLU A 263 28.05 -14.28 20.45
C GLU A 263 28.97 -14.78 19.34
N ASN A 264 28.46 -15.67 18.51
CA ASN A 264 29.25 -16.23 17.42
C ASN A 264 28.37 -16.60 16.22
N ARG A 265 29.01 -16.85 15.09
CA ARG A 265 28.35 -17.21 13.82
C ARG A 265 27.47 -18.47 13.95
N SER A 266 27.86 -19.45 14.75
CA SER A 266 27.10 -20.69 14.92
C SER A 266 25.74 -20.44 15.55
N TRP A 267 25.69 -19.61 16.58
CA TRP A 267 24.41 -19.22 17.20
C TRP A 267 23.57 -18.31 16.30
N GLN A 268 24.18 -17.40 15.54
CA GLN A 268 23.46 -16.61 14.54
C GLN A 268 22.82 -17.50 13.46
N ILE A 269 23.51 -18.54 12.99
CA ILE A 269 22.94 -19.55 12.09
C ILE A 269 21.73 -20.25 12.72
N ILE A 270 21.88 -20.69 13.96
CA ILE A 270 20.78 -21.36 14.70
C ILE A 270 19.55 -20.43 14.79
N LEU A 271 19.76 -19.17 15.10
CA LEU A 271 18.69 -18.17 15.20
C LEU A 271 17.99 -17.92 13.86
N ILE A 272 18.75 -17.82 12.76
CA ILE A 272 18.17 -17.67 11.42
C ILE A 272 17.37 -18.92 11.04
N VAL A 273 17.93 -20.11 11.27
CA VAL A 273 17.23 -21.37 11.01
C VAL A 273 15.96 -21.46 11.86
N ALA A 274 16.02 -21.09 13.14
CA ALA A 274 14.85 -21.06 14.02
C ALA A 274 13.76 -20.11 13.51
N ALA A 275 14.13 -18.91 13.02
CA ALA A 275 13.18 -17.96 12.43
C ALA A 275 12.51 -18.53 11.17
N VAL A 276 13.30 -19.13 10.27
CA VAL A 276 12.77 -19.77 9.05
C VAL A 276 11.85 -20.94 9.40
N VAL A 277 12.19 -21.74 10.40
CA VAL A 277 11.33 -22.83 10.88
C VAL A 277 10.03 -22.28 11.47
N MET A 278 10.10 -21.25 12.31
CA MET A 278 8.90 -20.60 12.88
C MET A 278 8.00 -19.99 11.79
N ALA A 279 8.58 -19.26 10.83
CA ALA A 279 7.84 -18.75 9.67
C ALA A 279 7.20 -19.89 8.85
N THR A 280 7.92 -21.00 8.67
CA THR A 280 7.40 -22.20 7.98
C THR A 280 6.21 -22.83 8.72
N ILE A 281 6.32 -22.98 10.04
CA ILE A 281 5.21 -23.50 10.87
C ILE A 281 4.00 -22.57 10.76
N SER A 282 4.19 -21.25 10.80
CA SER A 282 3.14 -20.26 10.61
C SER A 282 2.42 -20.43 9.27
N VAL A 283 3.17 -20.57 8.19
CA VAL A 283 2.62 -20.79 6.83
C VAL A 283 1.80 -22.08 6.74
N LEU A 284 2.30 -23.17 7.32
CA LEU A 284 1.67 -24.50 7.22
C LEU A 284 0.38 -24.57 8.05
N THR A 285 0.41 -24.02 9.26
CA THR A 285 -0.70 -24.11 10.22
C THR A 285 -1.80 -23.09 9.95
N GLY A 286 -1.51 -21.99 9.23
CA GLY A 286 -2.48 -20.94 8.94
C GLY A 286 -2.90 -20.15 10.18
N VAL A 287 -2.02 -20.00 11.18
CA VAL A 287 -2.31 -19.33 12.47
C VAL A 287 -2.30 -17.80 12.33
N GLU A 288 -3.04 -17.26 11.38
CA GLU A 288 -3.17 -15.79 11.18
C GLU A 288 -3.64 -15.06 12.45
N LYS A 289 -4.55 -15.69 13.21
CA LYS A 289 -5.02 -15.15 14.50
C LYS A 289 -3.93 -15.11 15.58
N GLY A 290 -2.98 -16.06 15.55
CA GLY A 290 -1.86 -16.11 16.48
C GLY A 290 -0.85 -15.00 16.23
N ILE A 291 -0.46 -14.79 14.98
CA ILE A 291 0.49 -13.74 14.57
C ILE A 291 -0.07 -12.35 14.90
N ARG A 292 -1.34 -12.13 14.65
CA ARG A 292 -1.99 -10.86 15.01
C ARG A 292 -1.90 -10.58 16.52
N ARG A 293 -2.16 -11.56 17.36
CA ARG A 293 -2.04 -11.41 18.84
C ARG A 293 -0.59 -11.16 19.27
N LEU A 294 0.37 -11.82 18.63
CA LEU A 294 1.80 -11.59 18.88
C LEU A 294 2.21 -10.18 18.49
N SER A 295 1.73 -9.66 17.37
CA SER A 295 1.98 -8.28 16.94
C SER A 295 1.34 -7.26 17.90
N GLU A 296 0.11 -7.51 18.37
CA GLU A 296 -0.55 -6.67 19.37
C GLU A 296 0.23 -6.67 20.72
N LEU A 297 0.72 -7.83 21.16
CA LEU A 297 1.57 -7.95 22.34
C LEU A 297 2.89 -7.18 22.15
N ASN A 298 3.50 -7.30 20.98
CA ASN A 298 4.77 -6.64 20.68
C ASN A 298 4.66 -5.10 20.79
N VAL A 299 3.60 -4.52 20.21
CA VAL A 299 3.30 -3.10 20.36
C VAL A 299 3.16 -2.70 21.83
N LEU A 300 2.45 -3.51 22.64
CA LEU A 300 2.28 -3.24 24.06
C LEU A 300 3.62 -3.25 24.81
N LEU A 301 4.49 -4.22 24.51
CA LEU A 301 5.82 -4.33 25.14
C LEU A 301 6.73 -3.16 24.74
N CYS A 302 6.70 -2.71 23.49
CA CYS A 302 7.41 -1.51 23.06
C CYS A 302 6.95 -0.26 23.83
N VAL A 303 5.65 -0.06 23.93
CA VAL A 303 5.10 1.08 24.70
C VAL A 303 5.50 0.96 26.18
N ALA A 304 5.47 -0.25 26.76
CA ALA A 304 5.87 -0.48 28.14
C ALA A 304 7.35 -0.14 28.37
N LEU A 305 8.26 -0.59 27.47
CA LEU A 305 9.68 -0.24 27.52
C LEU A 305 9.91 1.28 27.43
N MET A 306 9.23 1.93 26.48
CA MET A 306 9.33 3.37 26.30
C MET A 306 8.88 4.14 27.56
N LEU A 307 7.74 3.76 28.12
CA LEU A 307 7.23 4.37 29.35
C LEU A 307 8.14 4.07 30.56
N PHE A 308 8.72 2.87 30.62
CA PHE A 308 9.68 2.52 31.66
C PHE A 308 10.91 3.45 31.59
N VAL A 309 11.52 3.62 30.41
CA VAL A 309 12.70 4.50 30.25
C VAL A 309 12.35 5.95 30.55
N LEU A 310 11.16 6.41 30.15
CA LEU A 310 10.68 7.76 30.44
C LEU A 310 10.54 8.01 31.96
N ILE A 311 10.05 7.02 32.72
CA ILE A 311 9.77 7.15 34.16
C ILE A 311 11.04 6.88 34.98
N ALA A 312 11.83 5.86 34.62
CA ALA A 312 13.04 5.48 35.36
C ALA A 312 14.22 6.40 35.08
N GLY A 313 14.20 7.11 33.93
CA GLY A 313 15.20 8.11 33.56
C GLY A 313 14.93 9.49 34.15
N SER A 314 15.64 10.49 33.64
CA SER A 314 15.44 11.90 34.02
C SER A 314 14.22 12.47 33.28
N THR A 315 13.02 12.18 33.74
CA THR A 315 11.73 12.46 33.07
C THR A 315 11.62 13.93 32.61
N ALA A 316 11.97 14.93 33.45
CA ALA A 316 11.93 16.34 33.05
C ALA A 316 12.87 16.64 31.88
N TYR A 317 14.13 16.17 31.96
CA TYR A 317 15.09 16.30 30.87
C TYR A 317 14.60 15.65 29.57
N LEU A 318 13.95 14.49 29.67
CA LEU A 318 13.43 13.79 28.48
C LEU A 318 12.27 14.57 27.83
N PHE A 319 11.38 15.18 28.61
CA PHE A 319 10.34 16.06 28.06
C PHE A 319 10.93 17.33 27.42
N ASP A 320 11.91 17.98 28.07
CA ASP A 320 12.63 19.11 27.47
C ASP A 320 13.30 18.68 26.16
N GLY A 321 13.92 17.50 26.15
CA GLY A 321 14.53 16.91 24.95
C GLY A 321 13.52 16.66 23.83
N ILE A 322 12.34 16.12 24.11
CA ILE A 322 11.27 15.92 23.11
C ILE A 322 10.88 17.25 22.46
N VAL A 323 10.65 18.30 23.27
CA VAL A 323 10.28 19.63 22.76
C VAL A 323 11.39 20.22 21.91
N ASN A 324 12.65 20.14 22.35
CA ASN A 324 13.81 20.59 21.58
C ASN A 324 13.93 19.82 20.25
N ASN A 325 13.81 18.49 20.28
CA ASN A 325 13.93 17.65 19.07
C ASN A 325 12.85 17.98 18.05
N ILE A 326 11.62 18.32 18.46
CA ILE A 326 10.57 18.80 17.56
C ILE A 326 10.99 20.11 16.91
N GLY A 327 11.45 21.09 17.72
CA GLY A 327 11.87 22.40 17.23
C GLY A 327 13.07 22.32 16.28
N ASP A 328 14.11 21.60 16.68
CA ASP A 328 15.34 21.41 15.88
C ASP A 328 15.08 20.63 14.59
N SER A 329 14.23 19.58 14.65
CA SER A 329 13.84 18.83 13.44
C SER A 329 13.09 19.71 12.44
N LEU A 330 12.15 20.54 12.89
CA LEU A 330 11.43 21.45 12.01
C LEU A 330 12.33 22.53 11.41
N ALA A 331 13.28 23.05 12.19
CA ALA A 331 14.21 24.08 11.72
C ALA A 331 15.24 23.54 10.75
N MET A 332 15.81 22.36 11.00
CA MET A 332 16.93 21.79 10.24
C MET A 332 16.50 20.95 9.04
N PHE A 333 15.31 20.35 9.06
CA PHE A 333 14.82 19.44 8.01
C PHE A 333 14.94 20.02 6.60
N PRO A 334 14.55 21.29 6.30
CA PRO A 334 14.64 21.81 4.93
C PRO A 334 16.07 21.91 4.39
N SER A 335 17.04 22.25 5.24
CA SER A 335 18.46 22.32 4.85
C SER A 335 19.06 20.93 4.67
N MET A 336 18.77 20.00 5.56
CA MET A 336 19.27 18.62 5.50
C MET A 336 18.68 17.82 4.33
N ALA A 337 17.43 18.10 3.97
CA ALA A 337 16.69 17.30 2.99
C ALA A 337 17.34 17.25 1.61
N LEU A 338 18.04 18.31 1.19
CA LEU A 338 18.73 18.40 -0.09
C LEU A 338 20.25 18.57 0.06
N ASP A 339 20.78 18.38 1.28
CA ASP A 339 22.22 18.44 1.49
C ASP A 339 22.88 17.16 0.92
N THR A 340 23.78 17.37 -0.01
CA THR A 340 24.58 16.32 -0.63
C THR A 340 26.05 16.38 -0.21
N PHE A 341 26.40 17.32 0.67
CA PHE A 341 27.76 17.59 1.12
C PHE A 341 28.72 17.84 -0.07
N ALA A 342 28.28 18.60 -1.07
CA ALA A 342 28.99 18.74 -2.33
C ALA A 342 30.39 19.38 -2.19
N TYR A 343 30.63 20.19 -1.14
CA TYR A 343 31.85 20.93 -0.91
C TYR A 343 32.84 20.25 0.04
N ASP A 344 32.31 19.45 0.99
CA ASP A 344 33.11 18.69 1.95
C ASP A 344 32.39 17.37 2.22
N ARG A 345 32.69 16.38 1.37
CA ARG A 345 31.89 15.14 1.29
C ARG A 345 32.45 14.06 2.20
N PRO A 346 31.75 13.71 3.28
CA PRO A 346 32.09 12.59 4.15
C PRO A 346 31.64 11.26 3.53
N ASP A 347 32.35 10.76 2.51
CA ASP A 347 31.91 9.58 1.71
C ASP A 347 31.61 8.35 2.55
N GLU A 348 32.41 8.06 3.56
CA GLU A 348 32.22 6.90 4.44
C GLU A 348 30.94 7.03 5.28
N TRP A 349 30.75 8.19 5.87
CA TRP A 349 29.55 8.50 6.66
C TRP A 349 28.29 8.48 5.78
N LEU A 350 28.34 9.12 4.61
CA LEU A 350 27.20 9.15 3.68
C LEU A 350 26.78 7.75 3.24
N ASN A 351 27.75 6.89 2.91
CA ASN A 351 27.47 5.51 2.48
C ASN A 351 26.91 4.66 3.63
N GLY A 352 27.45 4.82 4.84
CA GLY A 352 27.04 4.04 6.02
C GLY A 352 25.72 4.49 6.63
N TRP A 353 25.32 5.78 6.45
CA TRP A 353 24.13 6.35 7.06
C TRP A 353 23.11 6.80 6.03
N THR A 354 23.17 8.03 5.56
CA THR A 354 22.10 8.62 4.74
C THR A 354 21.79 7.80 3.49
N LEU A 355 22.80 7.38 2.74
CA LEU A 355 22.58 6.60 1.51
C LEU A 355 22.04 5.21 1.81
N PHE A 356 22.56 4.56 2.86
CA PHE A 356 22.04 3.28 3.32
C PHE A 356 20.57 3.41 3.72
N PHE A 357 20.20 4.39 4.55
CA PHE A 357 18.81 4.59 4.96
C PHE A 357 17.88 4.83 3.77
N TRP A 358 18.27 5.68 2.81
CA TRP A 358 17.45 5.92 1.63
C TRP A 358 17.25 4.65 0.79
N ALA A 359 18.32 3.92 0.57
CA ALA A 359 18.24 2.65 -0.16
C ALA A 359 17.41 1.61 0.57
N TRP A 360 17.51 1.56 1.89
CA TRP A 360 16.78 0.61 2.73
C TRP A 360 15.27 0.92 2.74
N TRP A 361 14.89 2.19 2.88
CA TRP A 361 13.50 2.61 2.74
C TRP A 361 12.94 2.31 1.35
N ILE A 362 13.71 2.54 0.29
CA ILE A 362 13.35 2.20 -1.08
C ILE A 362 13.16 0.69 -1.23
N ALA A 363 14.05 -0.11 -0.70
CA ALA A 363 13.98 -1.58 -0.73
C ALA A 363 12.75 -2.13 0.02
N TRP A 364 12.38 -1.51 1.13
CA TRP A 364 11.20 -1.88 1.93
C TRP A 364 9.89 -1.34 1.38
N ALA A 365 9.91 -0.32 0.51
CA ALA A 365 8.72 0.35 0.04
C ALA A 365 7.69 -0.58 -0.64
N PRO A 366 8.04 -1.56 -1.48
CA PRO A 366 7.08 -2.50 -2.03
C PRO A 366 6.36 -3.30 -0.95
N PHE A 367 7.10 -3.80 0.04
CA PHE A 367 6.58 -4.62 1.13
C PHE A 367 5.60 -3.83 2.00
N VAL A 368 6.04 -2.71 2.57
CA VAL A 368 5.19 -1.89 3.45
C VAL A 368 4.05 -1.26 2.65
N GLY A 369 4.30 -0.81 1.42
CA GLY A 369 3.29 -0.24 0.55
C GLY A 369 2.13 -1.22 0.26
N LEU A 370 2.43 -2.51 0.03
CA LEU A 370 1.40 -3.53 -0.14
C LEU A 370 0.52 -3.67 1.11
N PHE A 371 1.14 -3.70 2.29
CA PHE A 371 0.42 -3.76 3.55
C PHE A 371 -0.46 -2.53 3.76
N LEU A 372 0.10 -1.33 3.58
CA LEU A 372 -0.61 -0.06 3.71
C LEU A 372 -1.81 0.04 2.74
N ALA A 373 -1.66 -0.42 1.50
CA ALA A 373 -2.74 -0.49 0.54
C ALA A 373 -3.88 -1.38 1.04
N ARG A 374 -3.57 -2.58 1.52
CA ARG A 374 -4.58 -3.56 1.99
C ARG A 374 -5.41 -3.07 3.16
N ILE A 375 -4.80 -2.37 4.11
CA ILE A 375 -5.51 -1.85 5.29
C ILE A 375 -6.27 -0.54 5.03
N SER A 376 -6.04 0.11 3.89
CA SER A 376 -6.52 1.48 3.63
C SER A 376 -7.64 1.57 2.59
N ARG A 377 -8.21 0.44 2.14
CA ARG A 377 -9.34 0.42 1.21
C ARG A 377 -10.48 1.31 1.72
N GLY A 378 -11.03 2.16 0.85
CA GLY A 378 -12.12 3.10 1.15
C GLY A 378 -11.71 4.40 1.84
N ARG A 379 -10.44 4.58 2.23
CA ARG A 379 -9.89 5.86 2.72
C ARG A 379 -9.74 6.84 1.56
N THR A 380 -9.82 8.14 1.85
CA THR A 380 -9.41 9.15 0.87
C THR A 380 -7.87 9.22 0.79
N ILE A 381 -7.34 9.65 -0.36
CA ILE A 381 -5.90 9.85 -0.56
C ILE A 381 -5.33 10.76 0.54
N ARG A 382 -6.03 11.86 0.87
CA ARG A 382 -5.62 12.75 1.95
C ARG A 382 -5.52 12.05 3.30
N GLN A 383 -6.56 11.29 3.68
CA GLN A 383 -6.55 10.52 4.94
C GLN A 383 -5.40 9.51 4.95
N PHE A 384 -5.19 8.83 3.83
CA PHE A 384 -4.14 7.84 3.68
C PHE A 384 -2.75 8.46 3.86
N VAL A 385 -2.41 9.48 3.07
CA VAL A 385 -1.10 10.13 3.13
C VAL A 385 -0.85 10.76 4.50
N THR A 386 -1.83 11.51 5.03
CA THR A 386 -1.68 12.12 6.35
C THR A 386 -1.48 11.08 7.45
N GLY A 387 -2.25 9.99 7.43
CA GLY A 387 -2.11 8.92 8.40
C GLY A 387 -0.76 8.22 8.34
N VAL A 388 -0.29 7.90 7.13
CA VAL A 388 1.00 7.21 6.90
C VAL A 388 2.18 8.09 7.30
N LEU A 389 2.12 9.39 7.05
CA LEU A 389 3.21 10.30 7.42
C LEU A 389 3.20 10.65 8.91
N VAL A 390 2.03 10.86 9.52
CA VAL A 390 1.95 11.44 10.87
C VAL A 390 1.97 10.37 11.96
N VAL A 391 1.17 9.29 11.81
CA VAL A 391 0.98 8.32 12.91
C VAL A 391 2.26 7.57 13.28
N PRO A 392 2.99 6.97 12.33
CA PRO A 392 4.24 6.28 12.66
C PRO A 392 5.34 7.25 13.09
N PHE A 393 5.44 8.41 12.42
CA PHE A 393 6.47 9.40 12.74
C PHE A 393 6.30 9.98 14.16
N ALA A 394 5.08 10.22 14.61
CA ALA A 394 4.83 10.67 15.97
C ALA A 394 5.35 9.67 17.02
N PHE A 395 5.18 8.38 16.77
CA PHE A 395 5.74 7.35 17.65
C PHE A 395 7.26 7.29 17.59
N ILE A 396 7.84 7.30 16.39
CA ILE A 396 9.29 7.26 16.15
C ILE A 396 9.95 8.48 16.84
N LEU A 397 9.34 9.64 16.74
CA LEU A 397 9.81 10.85 17.39
C LEU A 397 9.87 10.67 18.92
N LEU A 398 8.81 10.13 19.53
CA LEU A 398 8.81 9.86 20.98
C LEU A 398 9.85 8.79 21.34
N TRP A 399 9.91 7.69 20.59
CA TRP A 399 10.84 6.60 20.83
C TRP A 399 12.30 7.08 20.75
N ILE A 400 12.70 7.68 19.63
CA ILE A 400 14.08 8.17 19.44
C ILE A 400 14.41 9.27 20.43
N SER A 401 13.48 10.18 20.72
CA SER A 401 13.73 11.25 21.71
C SER A 401 13.94 10.69 23.11
N ILE A 402 13.18 9.68 23.53
CA ILE A 402 13.32 9.10 24.86
C ILE A 402 14.61 8.26 24.98
N PHE A 403 14.81 7.30 24.08
CA PHE A 403 15.98 6.41 24.13
C PHE A 403 17.27 7.14 23.77
N GLY A 404 17.25 7.95 22.71
CA GLY A 404 18.43 8.70 22.24
C GLY A 404 18.88 9.77 23.23
N ASN A 405 17.97 10.56 23.80
CA ASN A 405 18.36 11.53 24.82
C ASN A 405 18.87 10.84 26.12
N SER A 406 18.29 9.70 26.51
CA SER A 406 18.81 8.91 27.62
C SER A 406 20.24 8.45 27.35
N ALA A 407 20.53 7.95 26.15
CA ALA A 407 21.87 7.54 25.73
C ALA A 407 22.84 8.71 25.70
N LEU A 408 22.45 9.85 25.13
CA LEU A 408 23.29 11.07 25.12
C LEU A 408 23.59 11.59 26.53
N ALA A 409 22.63 11.52 27.44
CA ALA A 409 22.85 11.91 28.83
C ALA A 409 23.95 11.07 29.49
N ILE A 410 24.00 9.75 29.23
CA ILE A 410 25.02 8.84 29.74
C ILE A 410 26.41 9.19 29.16
N VAL A 411 26.52 9.34 27.85
CA VAL A 411 27.81 9.70 27.22
C VAL A 411 28.31 11.07 27.68
N ARG A 412 27.42 12.06 27.75
CA ARG A 412 27.74 13.43 28.18
C ARG A 412 28.10 13.52 29.66
N SER A 413 27.65 12.57 30.49
CA SER A 413 28.09 12.47 31.87
C SER A 413 29.50 11.93 32.06
N GLY A 414 30.20 11.57 30.95
CA GLY A 414 31.57 11.09 30.92
C GLY A 414 31.73 9.57 30.80
N ASN A 415 30.66 8.82 30.56
CA ASN A 415 30.75 7.35 30.33
C ASN A 415 31.25 7.06 28.90
N GLN A 416 32.55 7.13 28.70
CA GLN A 416 33.20 6.86 27.40
C GLN A 416 33.02 5.39 26.95
N ALA A 417 33.07 4.45 27.91
CA ALA A 417 32.91 3.03 27.58
C ALA A 417 31.52 2.75 26.94
N PHE A 418 30.46 3.42 27.38
CA PHE A 418 29.15 3.32 26.76
C PHE A 418 29.17 3.90 25.34
N GLY A 419 29.86 5.02 25.12
CA GLY A 419 30.03 5.62 23.78
C GLY A 419 30.75 4.66 22.82
N GLU A 420 31.87 4.05 23.28
CA GLU A 420 32.60 3.06 22.47
C GLU A 420 31.76 1.83 22.11
N VAL A 421 30.97 1.30 23.05
CA VAL A 421 30.04 0.21 22.78
C VAL A 421 29.03 0.60 21.71
N ALA A 422 28.42 1.79 21.82
CA ALA A 422 27.42 2.24 20.87
C ALA A 422 27.96 2.43 19.46
N MET A 423 29.21 2.89 19.31
CA MET A 423 29.86 3.07 18.00
C MET A 423 30.37 1.77 17.39
N ASN A 424 31.03 0.90 18.18
CA ASN A 424 31.77 -0.24 17.66
C ASN A 424 30.97 -1.56 17.68
N THR A 425 29.97 -1.66 18.55
CA THR A 425 29.11 -2.85 18.73
C THR A 425 27.66 -2.42 18.90
N PRO A 426 27.05 -1.83 17.86
CA PRO A 426 25.74 -1.19 17.94
C PRO A 426 24.62 -2.16 18.37
N GLU A 427 24.78 -3.48 18.13
CA GLU A 427 23.86 -4.51 18.60
C GLU A 427 23.76 -4.61 20.13
N ARG A 428 24.76 -4.13 20.85
CA ARG A 428 24.83 -4.10 22.31
C ARG A 428 24.31 -2.79 22.90
N ALA A 429 24.26 -1.71 22.13
CA ALA A 429 24.00 -0.36 22.61
C ALA A 429 22.67 -0.25 23.38
N PHE A 430 21.60 -0.85 22.86
CA PHE A 430 20.28 -0.82 23.49
C PHE A 430 20.29 -1.51 24.88
N TYR A 431 20.92 -2.64 24.99
CA TYR A 431 21.04 -3.38 26.26
C TYR A 431 21.96 -2.65 27.24
N SER A 432 23.06 -2.08 26.76
CA SER A 432 23.96 -1.26 27.58
C SER A 432 23.27 -0.03 28.15
N LEU A 433 22.30 0.56 27.44
CA LEU A 433 21.44 1.62 27.97
C LEU A 433 20.54 1.09 29.10
N LEU A 434 19.88 -0.07 28.89
CA LEU A 434 19.01 -0.65 29.91
C LEU A 434 19.79 -1.07 31.17
N ASP A 435 21.07 -1.45 31.02
CA ASP A 435 21.95 -1.82 32.14
C ASP A 435 22.27 -0.65 33.06
N GLN A 436 22.16 0.60 32.57
CA GLN A 436 22.30 1.80 33.39
C GLN A 436 21.02 2.15 34.20
N MET A 437 19.95 1.35 34.05
CA MET A 437 18.65 1.62 34.66
C MET A 437 18.29 0.58 35.74
N PRO A 438 17.41 0.91 36.70
CA PRO A 438 16.98 -0.05 37.70
C PRO A 438 16.22 -1.23 37.06
N GLY A 439 16.47 -2.44 37.53
CA GLY A 439 15.78 -3.63 37.00
C GLY A 439 16.26 -4.10 35.62
N ALA A 440 17.51 -3.83 35.26
CA ALA A 440 18.13 -4.19 34.00
C ALA A 440 17.86 -5.62 33.51
N PRO A 441 17.94 -6.69 34.32
CA PRO A 441 17.66 -8.05 33.86
C PRO A 441 16.21 -8.23 33.36
N ILE A 442 15.24 -7.56 33.99
CA ILE A 442 13.83 -7.66 33.60
C ILE A 442 13.59 -6.89 32.30
N THR A 443 14.12 -5.69 32.19
CA THR A 443 13.95 -4.86 30.98
C THR A 443 14.70 -5.43 29.79
N ALA A 444 15.89 -6.01 30.00
CA ALA A 444 16.62 -6.75 28.98
C ALA A 444 15.86 -8.00 28.53
N ALA A 445 15.20 -8.73 29.44
CA ALA A 445 14.34 -9.86 29.07
C ALA A 445 13.16 -9.43 28.23
N ILE A 446 12.49 -8.33 28.60
CA ILE A 446 11.38 -7.76 27.80
C ILE A 446 11.89 -7.30 26.44
N ALA A 447 13.03 -6.63 26.37
CA ALA A 447 13.65 -6.19 25.12
C ALA A 447 14.00 -7.36 24.20
N THR A 448 14.62 -8.43 24.74
CA THR A 448 14.97 -9.64 23.99
C THR A 448 13.72 -10.33 23.45
N PHE A 449 12.69 -10.48 24.28
CA PHE A 449 11.43 -11.08 23.86
C PHE A 449 10.71 -10.24 22.80
N THR A 450 10.69 -8.91 22.95
CA THR A 450 10.16 -7.96 21.96
C THR A 450 10.92 -8.08 20.64
N GLY A 451 12.26 -8.11 20.67
CA GLY A 451 13.11 -8.33 19.51
C GLY A 451 12.82 -9.66 18.81
N LEU A 452 12.63 -10.76 19.57
CA LEU A 452 12.25 -12.06 19.01
C LEU A 452 10.89 -12.00 18.30
N LEU A 453 9.90 -11.33 18.89
CA LEU A 453 8.58 -11.18 18.25
C LEU A 453 8.68 -10.38 16.95
N PHE A 454 9.43 -9.27 16.91
CA PHE A 454 9.67 -8.53 15.68
C PHE A 454 10.35 -9.38 14.62
N TYR A 455 11.38 -10.09 15.00
CA TYR A 455 12.16 -10.95 14.12
C TYR A 455 11.27 -11.99 13.41
N VAL A 456 10.46 -12.72 14.19
CA VAL A 456 9.56 -13.76 13.66
C VAL A 456 8.45 -13.19 12.80
N THR A 457 7.82 -12.09 13.23
CA THR A 457 6.71 -11.48 12.49
C THR A 457 7.18 -10.84 11.18
N SER A 458 8.39 -10.28 11.14
CA SER A 458 8.99 -9.74 9.92
C SER A 458 9.33 -10.83 8.91
N ALA A 459 9.89 -11.96 9.37
CA ALA A 459 10.21 -13.10 8.49
C ALA A 459 8.94 -13.71 7.85
N ASP A 460 7.88 -13.91 8.61
CA ASP A 460 6.61 -14.47 8.12
C ASP A 460 5.91 -13.52 7.14
N SER A 461 5.78 -12.25 7.52
CA SER A 461 5.14 -11.22 6.69
C SER A 461 5.92 -10.99 5.40
N GLY A 462 7.25 -11.04 5.46
CA GLY A 462 8.13 -10.95 4.30
C GLY A 462 7.88 -12.07 3.29
N ALA A 463 7.83 -13.31 3.75
CA ALA A 463 7.55 -14.48 2.91
C ALA A 463 6.17 -14.38 2.25
N LEU A 464 5.15 -13.86 2.95
CA LEU A 464 3.82 -13.64 2.42
C LEU A 464 3.83 -12.62 1.27
N VAL A 465 4.45 -11.46 1.46
CA VAL A 465 4.48 -10.40 0.45
C VAL A 465 5.27 -10.83 -0.78
N MET A 466 6.40 -11.50 -0.61
CA MET A 466 7.19 -12.05 -1.71
C MET A 466 6.40 -13.09 -2.52
N ALA A 467 5.61 -13.93 -1.86
CA ALA A 467 4.72 -14.87 -2.54
C ALA A 467 3.62 -14.14 -3.34
N ASN A 468 3.11 -13.03 -2.81
CA ASN A 468 2.10 -12.22 -3.49
C ASN A 468 2.68 -11.55 -4.76
N PHE A 469 3.86 -10.94 -4.69
CA PHE A 469 4.52 -10.32 -5.85
C PHE A 469 4.91 -11.31 -6.93
N THR A 470 5.16 -12.56 -6.57
CA THR A 470 5.53 -13.62 -7.52
C THR A 470 4.35 -14.48 -7.98
N SER A 471 3.11 -14.04 -7.70
CA SER A 471 1.88 -14.74 -8.06
C SER A 471 0.88 -13.81 -8.75
N HIS A 472 0.07 -14.39 -9.65
CA HIS A 472 -1.18 -13.79 -10.09
C HIS A 472 -2.26 -14.12 -9.07
N LEU A 473 -2.62 -13.16 -8.23
CA LEU A 473 -3.62 -13.33 -7.19
C LEU A 473 -5.03 -13.42 -7.78
N LYS A 474 -5.90 -14.23 -7.17
CA LYS A 474 -7.30 -14.36 -7.56
C LYS A 474 -8.06 -13.04 -7.40
N ASP A 475 -7.79 -12.35 -6.32
CA ASP A 475 -8.35 -11.04 -5.96
C ASP A 475 -7.34 -10.28 -5.09
N PRO A 476 -7.47 -8.95 -4.90
CA PRO A 476 -6.53 -8.16 -4.11
C PRO A 476 -6.42 -8.54 -2.63
N GLN A 477 -7.38 -9.29 -2.09
CA GLN A 477 -7.37 -9.76 -0.70
C GLN A 477 -6.83 -11.18 -0.56
N SER A 478 -6.64 -11.92 -1.68
CA SER A 478 -6.10 -13.28 -1.66
C SER A 478 -4.58 -13.25 -1.48
N ASP A 479 -4.03 -14.39 -1.06
CA ASP A 479 -2.62 -14.57 -0.82
C ASP A 479 -1.99 -15.59 -1.77
N GLY A 480 -0.67 -15.46 -1.94
CA GLY A 480 0.16 -16.41 -2.66
C GLY A 480 0.13 -17.82 -2.02
N SER A 481 0.37 -18.83 -2.83
CA SER A 481 0.28 -20.22 -2.37
C SER A 481 1.31 -20.57 -1.30
N LYS A 482 0.96 -21.49 -0.37
CA LYS A 482 1.84 -21.93 0.71
C LYS A 482 3.23 -22.41 0.25
N PRO A 483 3.38 -23.19 -0.84
CA PRO A 483 4.71 -23.58 -1.33
C PRO A 483 5.58 -22.41 -1.76
N VAL A 484 4.99 -21.36 -2.35
CA VAL A 484 5.73 -20.17 -2.77
C VAL A 484 6.17 -19.36 -1.54
N ARG A 485 5.31 -19.24 -0.52
CA ARG A 485 5.69 -18.62 0.77
C ARG A 485 6.84 -19.35 1.43
N LEU A 486 6.78 -20.69 1.48
CA LEU A 486 7.86 -21.52 2.02
C LEU A 486 9.17 -21.32 1.27
N PHE A 487 9.13 -21.33 -0.06
CA PHE A 487 10.31 -21.08 -0.89
C PHE A 487 10.97 -19.74 -0.57
N TRP A 488 10.19 -18.65 -0.48
CA TRP A 488 10.72 -17.33 -0.19
C TRP A 488 11.23 -17.18 1.24
N SER A 489 10.62 -17.85 2.21
CA SER A 489 11.14 -17.90 3.58
C SER A 489 12.54 -18.55 3.63
N LEU A 490 12.71 -19.70 2.94
CA LEU A 490 14.00 -20.40 2.85
C LEU A 490 15.04 -19.57 2.07
N ALA A 491 14.65 -18.94 0.95
CA ALA A 491 15.53 -18.12 0.13
C ALA A 491 16.03 -16.90 0.89
N THR A 492 15.15 -16.23 1.67
CA THR A 492 15.55 -15.11 2.53
C THR A 492 16.54 -15.53 3.62
N GLY A 493 16.27 -16.65 4.29
CA GLY A 493 17.20 -17.19 5.30
C GLY A 493 18.57 -17.51 4.68
N LEU A 494 18.59 -18.16 3.52
CA LEU A 494 19.83 -18.48 2.81
C LEU A 494 20.60 -17.21 2.39
N LEU A 495 19.90 -16.20 1.86
CA LEU A 495 20.49 -14.91 1.49
C LEU A 495 21.09 -14.20 2.70
N THR A 496 20.32 -14.12 3.80
CA THR A 496 20.80 -13.51 5.06
C THR A 496 22.06 -14.21 5.57
N LEU A 497 22.04 -15.54 5.60
CA LEU A 497 23.22 -16.34 5.99
C LEU A 497 24.43 -16.07 5.08
N GLY A 498 24.23 -16.10 3.77
CA GLY A 498 25.29 -15.85 2.80
C GLY A 498 25.95 -14.49 3.02
N MET A 499 25.14 -13.44 3.15
CA MET A 499 25.65 -12.08 3.35
C MET A 499 26.34 -11.88 4.71
N LEU A 500 25.80 -12.45 5.79
CA LEU A 500 26.44 -12.39 7.12
C LEU A 500 27.80 -13.12 7.14
N PHE A 501 27.99 -14.12 6.27
CA PHE A 501 29.27 -14.81 6.18
C PHE A 501 30.35 -14.00 5.49
N VAL A 502 30.02 -13.02 4.67
CA VAL A 502 30.99 -12.16 3.98
C VAL A 502 31.62 -11.20 4.99
N ASP A 503 30.88 -10.20 5.45
CA ASP A 503 31.38 -9.18 6.40
C ASP A 503 30.24 -8.66 7.31
N GLY A 504 29.38 -9.56 7.78
CA GLY A 504 28.35 -9.23 8.76
C GLY A 504 27.24 -8.30 8.24
N ILE A 505 26.83 -7.35 9.09
CA ILE A 505 25.75 -6.41 8.80
C ILE A 505 26.14 -5.44 7.67
N SER A 506 27.40 -5.02 7.58
CA SER A 506 27.88 -4.07 6.57
C SER A 506 27.67 -4.58 5.13
N THR A 507 27.85 -5.88 4.89
CA THR A 507 27.57 -6.49 3.58
C THR A 507 26.08 -6.44 3.24
N LEU A 508 25.20 -6.70 4.20
CA LEU A 508 23.74 -6.62 4.00
C LEU A 508 23.31 -5.18 3.69
N GLN A 509 23.84 -4.21 4.41
CA GLN A 509 23.61 -2.79 4.14
C GLN A 509 24.09 -2.41 2.74
N GLY A 510 25.31 -2.79 2.38
CA GLY A 510 25.87 -2.53 1.05
C GLY A 510 25.05 -3.18 -0.08
N ALA A 511 24.66 -4.43 0.08
CA ALA A 511 23.82 -5.13 -0.89
C ALA A 511 22.44 -4.45 -1.04
N THR A 512 21.89 -3.90 0.04
CA THR A 512 20.64 -3.13 -0.01
C THR A 512 20.80 -1.82 -0.76
N VAL A 513 21.94 -1.13 -0.61
CA VAL A 513 22.27 0.07 -1.40
C VAL A 513 22.29 -0.26 -2.91
N ILE A 514 22.86 -1.39 -3.28
CA ILE A 514 22.92 -1.82 -4.68
C ILE A 514 21.51 -2.16 -5.21
N MET A 515 20.74 -2.93 -4.47
CA MET A 515 19.42 -3.42 -4.91
C MET A 515 18.32 -2.37 -4.83
N GLY A 516 18.48 -1.32 -4.02
CA GLY A 516 17.58 -0.17 -3.98
C GLY A 516 17.65 0.68 -5.24
N LEU A 517 18.80 0.76 -5.90
CA LEU A 517 19.00 1.63 -7.07
C LEU A 517 18.06 1.31 -8.24
N PRO A 518 17.91 0.07 -8.72
CA PRO A 518 16.96 -0.24 -9.79
C PRO A 518 15.52 0.12 -9.43
N PHE A 519 15.11 -0.14 -8.20
CA PHE A 519 13.75 0.16 -7.76
C PHE A 519 13.50 1.67 -7.59
N SER A 520 14.52 2.47 -7.29
CA SER A 520 14.38 3.92 -7.22
C SER A 520 13.92 4.55 -8.55
N PHE A 521 14.36 4.03 -9.69
CA PHE A 521 13.85 4.44 -11.01
C PHE A 521 12.39 4.05 -11.20
N VAL A 522 11.99 2.89 -10.67
CA VAL A 522 10.58 2.46 -10.70
C VAL A 522 9.70 3.42 -9.89
N LEU A 523 10.18 3.95 -8.74
CA LEU A 523 9.43 4.95 -7.96
C LEU A 523 9.12 6.21 -8.77
N LEU A 524 10.07 6.72 -9.56
CA LEU A 524 9.81 7.86 -10.45
C LEU A 524 8.75 7.55 -11.50
N LEU A 525 8.78 6.35 -12.07
CA LEU A 525 7.75 5.90 -13.01
C LEU A 525 6.38 5.75 -12.32
N ILE A 526 6.34 5.26 -11.08
CA ILE A 526 5.11 5.21 -10.28
C ILE A 526 4.55 6.62 -10.05
N MET A 527 5.40 7.59 -9.68
CA MET A 527 4.99 8.99 -9.54
C MET A 527 4.35 9.54 -10.81
N LEU A 528 5.00 9.33 -11.96
CA LEU A 528 4.51 9.79 -13.26
C LEU A 528 3.19 9.11 -13.65
N GLY A 529 3.08 7.80 -13.46
CA GLY A 529 1.86 7.03 -13.72
C GLY A 529 0.69 7.50 -12.85
N LEU A 530 0.94 7.66 -11.56
CA LEU A 530 -0.05 8.13 -10.61
C LEU A 530 -0.47 9.59 -10.91
N PHE A 531 0.50 10.48 -11.21
CA PHE A 531 0.23 11.86 -11.59
C PHE A 531 -0.66 11.95 -12.84
N LYS A 532 -0.31 11.20 -13.90
CA LYS A 532 -1.08 11.15 -15.14
C LYS A 532 -2.52 10.70 -14.89
N SER A 533 -2.70 9.62 -14.12
CA SER A 533 -4.02 9.06 -13.81
C SER A 533 -4.87 10.00 -12.95
N LEU A 534 -4.30 10.58 -11.90
CA LEU A 534 -4.99 11.52 -11.02
C LEU A 534 -5.36 12.83 -11.71
N ARG A 535 -4.48 13.33 -12.60
CA ARG A 535 -4.77 14.52 -13.43
C ARG A 535 -5.94 14.27 -14.37
N MET A 536 -5.98 13.11 -15.00
CA MET A 536 -7.05 12.71 -15.91
C MET A 536 -8.38 12.60 -15.16
N GLU A 537 -8.40 11.96 -13.99
CA GLU A 537 -9.57 11.87 -13.14
C GLU A 537 -10.08 13.26 -12.68
N SER A 538 -9.15 14.15 -12.30
CA SER A 538 -9.52 15.53 -11.94
C SER A 538 -10.14 16.30 -13.12
N ALA A 539 -9.58 16.13 -14.33
CA ALA A 539 -10.10 16.76 -15.53
C ALA A 539 -11.50 16.27 -15.89
N LEU A 540 -11.73 14.95 -15.75
CA LEU A 540 -13.06 14.35 -15.93
C LEU A 540 -14.05 14.88 -14.90
N ALA A 541 -13.69 14.92 -13.62
CA ALA A 541 -14.55 15.46 -12.57
C ALA A 541 -14.90 16.94 -12.80
N ASP A 542 -13.95 17.76 -13.26
CA ASP A 542 -14.18 19.15 -13.60
C ASP A 542 -15.06 19.30 -14.87
N ARG A 543 -14.87 18.46 -15.91
CA ARG A 543 -15.75 18.39 -17.09
C ARG A 543 -17.18 18.00 -16.71
N TYR A 544 -17.37 16.95 -15.89
CA TYR A 544 -18.68 16.55 -15.39
C TYR A 544 -19.37 17.69 -14.63
N ARG A 545 -18.65 18.39 -13.78
CA ARG A 545 -19.21 19.52 -13.02
C ARG A 545 -19.64 20.65 -13.94
N ASN A 546 -18.86 20.96 -14.97
CA ASN A 546 -19.17 22.00 -15.94
C ASN A 546 -20.26 21.57 -16.93
N ASN A 547 -20.26 20.30 -17.35
CA ASN A 547 -21.28 19.76 -18.25
C ASN A 547 -22.61 19.50 -17.53
N MET A 548 -22.61 19.21 -16.22
CA MET A 548 -23.85 19.09 -15.46
C MET A 548 -24.64 20.40 -15.50
N HIS A 549 -23.98 21.56 -15.46
CA HIS A 549 -24.66 22.84 -15.70
C HIS A 549 -25.15 23.00 -17.16
N LYS A 550 -24.38 22.54 -18.15
CA LYS A 550 -24.76 22.57 -19.56
C LYS A 550 -25.84 21.55 -19.90
N VAL A 551 -25.75 20.34 -19.44
CA VAL A 551 -26.74 19.26 -19.61
C VAL A 551 -28.06 19.60 -18.92
N LEU A 552 -28.01 20.19 -17.73
CA LEU A 552 -29.21 20.71 -17.07
C LEU A 552 -29.82 21.89 -17.84
N THR A 553 -29.01 22.70 -18.56
CA THR A 553 -29.45 23.85 -19.37
C THR A 553 -29.76 23.45 -20.81
N SER A 554 -29.04 22.55 -21.47
CA SER A 554 -29.27 22.13 -22.87
C SER A 554 -30.41 21.13 -23.01
N ARG A 555 -30.63 20.29 -22.03
CA ARG A 555 -31.89 19.49 -21.88
C ARG A 555 -33.10 20.43 -21.74
N MET A 556 -32.88 21.73 -21.61
CA MET A 556 -33.93 22.78 -21.66
C MET A 556 -34.14 23.36 -23.07
N GLY A 557 -33.32 22.99 -24.08
CA GLY A 557 -33.21 23.73 -25.34
C GLY A 557 -33.79 23.09 -26.60
N SER A 558 -34.09 21.80 -26.67
CA SER A 558 -34.66 21.22 -27.90
C SER A 558 -36.09 20.74 -27.71
N GLY A 559 -37.02 21.53 -28.18
CA GLY A 559 -38.34 21.14 -28.67
C GLY A 559 -39.35 20.69 -27.63
N ALA A 560 -40.36 21.59 -27.44
CA ALA A 560 -41.72 21.31 -27.00
C ALA A 560 -41.96 20.88 -25.53
N GLU A 561 -42.85 21.63 -24.97
CA GLU A 561 -43.52 21.61 -23.70
C GLU A 561 -42.82 22.33 -22.55
N LYS A 562 -43.46 23.43 -22.20
CA LYS A 562 -43.24 24.22 -20.97
C LYS A 562 -43.08 23.26 -19.80
N ARG A 563 -41.81 22.84 -19.52
CA ARG A 563 -41.51 21.99 -18.36
C ARG A 563 -42.05 22.66 -17.13
N ASN A 564 -43.00 21.99 -16.52
CA ASN A 564 -43.71 22.43 -15.35
C ASN A 564 -42.70 22.63 -14.21
N TRP A 565 -42.35 23.89 -13.93
CA TRP A 565 -41.48 24.29 -12.82
C TRP A 565 -41.94 23.62 -11.51
N LYS A 566 -43.22 23.27 -11.40
CA LYS A 566 -43.79 22.51 -10.27
C LYS A 566 -43.19 21.11 -10.15
N GLN A 567 -42.93 20.40 -11.25
CA GLN A 567 -42.28 19.08 -11.20
C GLN A 567 -40.83 19.22 -10.77
N ARG A 568 -40.12 20.27 -11.18
CA ARG A 568 -38.77 20.56 -10.74
C ARG A 568 -38.71 20.85 -9.23
N LEU A 569 -39.65 21.66 -8.76
CA LEU A 569 -39.78 21.96 -7.33
C LEU A 569 -40.14 20.70 -6.52
N SER A 570 -41.10 19.92 -7.00
CA SER A 570 -41.48 18.64 -6.36
C SER A 570 -40.32 17.68 -6.25
N ARG A 571 -39.47 17.57 -7.29
CA ARG A 571 -38.26 16.75 -7.25
C ARG A 571 -37.25 17.29 -6.25
N ALA A 572 -37.00 18.59 -6.23
CA ALA A 572 -36.07 19.23 -5.31
C ALA A 572 -36.49 19.09 -3.83
N MET A 573 -37.79 18.95 -3.58
CA MET A 573 -38.37 18.78 -2.24
C MET A 573 -38.74 17.32 -1.92
N SER A 574 -38.41 16.36 -2.78
CA SER A 574 -38.75 14.94 -2.58
C SER A 574 -37.63 14.22 -1.82
N TYR A 575 -38.01 13.51 -0.79
CA TYR A 575 -37.13 12.65 0.00
C TYR A 575 -37.67 11.20 -0.07
N PRO A 576 -37.37 10.47 -1.15
CA PRO A 576 -37.98 9.17 -1.42
C PRO A 576 -37.57 8.13 -0.36
N GLY A 577 -38.55 7.49 0.26
CA GLY A 577 -38.34 6.40 1.18
C GLY A 577 -38.02 5.08 0.46
N HIS A 578 -37.72 4.03 1.23
CA HIS A 578 -37.33 2.69 0.76
C HIS A 578 -38.31 2.09 -0.30
N ARG A 579 -39.63 2.20 -0.08
CA ARG A 579 -40.63 1.67 -1.05
C ARG A 579 -40.54 2.37 -2.41
N SER A 580 -40.32 3.68 -2.43
CA SER A 580 -40.18 4.46 -3.65
C SER A 580 -38.89 4.10 -4.40
N ALA A 581 -37.81 3.91 -3.67
CA ALA A 581 -36.51 3.45 -4.19
C ALA A 581 -36.65 2.08 -4.84
N LYS A 582 -37.24 1.11 -4.15
CA LYS A 582 -37.49 -0.25 -4.68
C LYS A 582 -38.35 -0.25 -5.92
N ARG A 583 -39.41 0.58 -5.94
CA ARG A 583 -40.27 0.72 -7.11
C ARG A 583 -39.54 1.31 -8.30
N TYR A 584 -38.72 2.34 -8.10
CA TYR A 584 -37.93 2.98 -9.16
C TYR A 584 -36.95 1.98 -9.77
N LEU A 585 -36.21 1.23 -8.95
CA LEU A 585 -35.28 0.20 -9.43
C LEU A 585 -35.99 -0.88 -10.26
N GLY A 586 -37.15 -1.37 -9.83
CA GLY A 586 -37.83 -2.44 -10.55
C GLY A 586 -38.66 -1.99 -11.75
N GLN A 587 -39.24 -0.79 -11.74
CA GLN A 587 -40.17 -0.35 -12.79
C GLN A 587 -39.53 0.60 -13.82
N VAL A 588 -38.41 1.26 -13.49
CA VAL A 588 -37.76 2.23 -14.37
C VAL A 588 -36.33 1.82 -14.68
N ALA A 589 -35.50 1.61 -13.63
CA ALA A 589 -34.06 1.43 -13.85
C ALA A 589 -33.74 0.07 -14.49
N LEU A 590 -34.27 -1.02 -13.98
CA LEU A 590 -34.02 -2.33 -14.56
C LEU A 590 -34.53 -2.50 -15.98
N PRO A 591 -35.77 -2.11 -16.33
CA PRO A 591 -36.24 -2.16 -17.71
C PRO A 591 -35.45 -1.26 -18.67
N ALA A 592 -34.93 -0.12 -18.21
CA ALA A 592 -34.10 0.73 -19.04
C ALA A 592 -32.74 0.08 -19.36
N LEU A 593 -32.07 -0.48 -18.34
CA LEU A 593 -30.78 -1.15 -18.57
C LEU A 593 -30.92 -2.46 -19.36
N GLN A 594 -32.06 -3.17 -19.22
CA GLN A 594 -32.35 -4.34 -20.06
C GLN A 594 -32.46 -3.97 -21.53
N GLU A 595 -33.25 -2.94 -21.87
CA GLU A 595 -33.41 -2.47 -23.25
C GLU A 595 -32.06 -2.01 -23.86
N VAL A 596 -31.27 -1.26 -23.10
CA VAL A 596 -29.92 -0.84 -23.54
C VAL A 596 -29.01 -2.06 -23.73
N SER A 597 -29.05 -3.05 -22.83
CA SER A 597 -28.25 -4.27 -22.95
C SER A 597 -28.64 -5.07 -24.19
N GLU A 598 -29.95 -5.18 -24.49
CA GLU A 598 -30.46 -5.87 -25.68
C GLU A 598 -29.99 -5.17 -26.96
N GLU A 599 -30.03 -3.85 -27.03
CA GLU A 599 -29.60 -3.08 -28.19
C GLU A 599 -28.09 -3.16 -28.43
N PHE A 600 -27.27 -3.06 -27.38
CA PHE A 600 -25.83 -3.30 -27.50
C PHE A 600 -25.50 -4.71 -27.98
N THR A 601 -26.22 -5.70 -27.47
CA THR A 601 -26.04 -7.10 -27.92
C THR A 601 -26.45 -7.30 -29.36
N ALA A 602 -27.55 -6.67 -29.80
CA ALA A 602 -28.00 -6.71 -31.19
C ALA A 602 -26.98 -6.09 -32.15
N ARG A 603 -26.20 -5.13 -31.69
CA ARG A 603 -25.08 -4.51 -32.43
C ARG A 603 -23.76 -5.24 -32.30
N GLY A 604 -23.74 -6.41 -31.66
CA GLY A 604 -22.56 -7.29 -31.59
C GLY A 604 -21.62 -7.01 -30.39
N ALA A 605 -21.99 -6.16 -29.45
CA ALA A 605 -21.23 -5.95 -28.23
C ALA A 605 -21.49 -7.09 -27.21
N THR A 606 -20.47 -7.45 -26.44
CA THR A 606 -20.61 -8.36 -25.30
C THR A 606 -21.02 -7.57 -24.08
N VAL A 607 -22.25 -7.84 -23.57
CA VAL A 607 -22.84 -7.08 -22.47
C VAL A 607 -23.21 -8.01 -21.33
N ALA A 608 -22.89 -7.61 -20.10
CA ALA A 608 -23.35 -8.24 -18.86
C ALA A 608 -24.20 -7.23 -18.08
N LEU A 609 -25.35 -7.71 -17.57
CA LEU A 609 -26.21 -6.95 -16.64
C LEU A 609 -26.34 -7.76 -15.35
N ASP A 610 -25.64 -7.31 -14.31
CA ASP A 610 -25.60 -7.95 -13.00
C ASP A 610 -26.54 -7.24 -12.02
N ILE A 611 -27.24 -8.02 -11.21
CA ILE A 611 -28.14 -7.54 -10.16
C ILE A 611 -27.63 -8.10 -8.84
N GLU A 612 -27.15 -7.24 -7.96
CA GLU A 612 -26.62 -7.63 -6.66
C GLU A 612 -27.40 -6.96 -5.51
N GLN A 613 -27.75 -7.72 -4.49
CA GLN A 613 -28.41 -7.17 -3.32
C GLN A 613 -27.40 -6.42 -2.44
N VAL A 614 -27.67 -5.13 -2.20
CA VAL A 614 -26.82 -4.30 -1.35
C VAL A 614 -26.99 -4.70 0.11
N ALA A 615 -25.91 -5.09 0.76
CA ALA A 615 -25.90 -5.47 2.16
C ALA A 615 -26.51 -4.34 3.03
N ASN A 616 -27.43 -4.70 3.93
CA ASN A 616 -28.11 -3.82 4.88
C ASN A 616 -29.16 -2.84 4.31
N LEU A 617 -29.48 -2.85 3.01
CA LEU A 617 -30.48 -1.92 2.44
C LEU A 617 -31.75 -2.60 1.90
N GLU A 618 -31.73 -3.94 1.71
CA GLU A 618 -32.82 -4.70 1.03
C GLU A 618 -33.20 -4.12 -0.36
N LEU A 619 -32.25 -3.43 -1.01
CA LEU A 619 -32.34 -2.87 -2.33
C LEU A 619 -31.24 -3.47 -3.22
N ASN A 620 -31.49 -3.55 -4.51
CA ASN A 620 -30.52 -4.07 -5.47
C ASN A 620 -29.69 -2.95 -6.08
N SER A 621 -28.41 -3.20 -6.32
CA SER A 621 -27.61 -2.47 -7.31
C SER A 621 -27.80 -3.09 -8.69
N LEU A 622 -27.67 -2.30 -9.73
CA LEU A 622 -27.74 -2.73 -11.12
C LEU A 622 -26.46 -2.34 -11.83
N ASP A 623 -25.73 -3.31 -12.35
CA ASP A 623 -24.44 -3.14 -12.99
C ASP A 623 -24.50 -3.53 -14.45
N LEU A 624 -24.44 -2.54 -15.37
CA LEU A 624 -24.28 -2.76 -16.79
C LEU A 624 -22.79 -2.67 -17.16
N VAL A 625 -22.26 -3.73 -17.77
CA VAL A 625 -20.88 -3.80 -18.24
C VAL A 625 -20.89 -4.11 -19.74
N VAL A 626 -20.23 -3.28 -20.54
CA VAL A 626 -20.03 -3.51 -21.99
C VAL A 626 -18.54 -3.74 -22.22
N GLU A 627 -18.20 -4.90 -22.79
CA GLU A 627 -16.81 -5.25 -23.10
C GLU A 627 -16.38 -4.62 -24.44
N ASN A 628 -15.27 -3.91 -24.45
CA ASN A 628 -14.68 -3.27 -25.64
C ASN A 628 -13.45 -4.05 -26.14
N GLY A 629 -13.59 -5.35 -26.34
CA GLY A 629 -12.52 -6.22 -26.80
C GLY A 629 -11.34 -6.30 -25.84
N ALA A 630 -10.17 -5.82 -26.28
CA ALA A 630 -8.95 -5.81 -25.44
C ALA A 630 -8.78 -4.52 -24.63
N GLU A 631 -9.70 -3.58 -24.76
CA GLU A 631 -9.66 -2.31 -24.06
C GLU A 631 -10.49 -2.34 -22.78
N ARG A 632 -10.46 -1.23 -22.02
CA ARG A 632 -11.16 -1.12 -20.75
C ARG A 632 -12.67 -1.23 -20.97
N PRO A 633 -13.40 -2.12 -20.26
CA PRO A 633 -14.84 -2.23 -20.41
C PRO A 633 -15.56 -0.95 -19.92
N PHE A 634 -16.67 -0.62 -20.54
CA PHE A 634 -17.57 0.39 -20.02
C PHE A 634 -18.36 -0.18 -18.86
N LYS A 635 -18.48 0.55 -17.75
CA LYS A 635 -19.29 0.16 -16.59
C LYS A 635 -20.23 1.31 -16.20
N TYR A 636 -21.54 0.99 -16.09
CA TYR A 636 -22.55 1.87 -15.58
C TYR A 636 -23.32 1.17 -14.44
N GLN A 637 -23.09 1.62 -13.22
CA GLN A 637 -23.69 1.05 -12.03
C GLN A 637 -24.70 2.00 -11.41
N ILE A 638 -25.91 1.53 -11.15
CA ILE A 638 -26.91 2.24 -10.35
C ILE A 638 -26.85 1.67 -8.93
N TYR A 639 -26.47 2.51 -7.98
CA TYR A 639 -26.28 2.09 -6.60
C TYR A 639 -27.19 2.89 -5.65
N PRO A 640 -28.00 2.23 -4.80
CA PRO A 640 -28.84 2.90 -3.82
C PRO A 640 -28.01 3.43 -2.65
N VAL A 641 -28.07 4.73 -2.40
CA VAL A 641 -27.38 5.40 -1.30
C VAL A 641 -28.39 5.90 -0.28
N GLN A 642 -28.24 5.48 0.97
CA GLN A 642 -29.05 5.95 2.09
C GLN A 642 -28.45 7.20 2.72
N LEU A 643 -29.23 8.27 2.86
CA LEU A 643 -28.80 9.54 3.43
C LEU A 643 -29.77 10.00 4.52
N PRO A 644 -29.28 10.72 5.55
CA PRO A 644 -30.16 11.35 6.52
C PRO A 644 -30.92 12.52 5.88
N VAL A 645 -32.21 12.64 6.20
CA VAL A 645 -33.02 13.78 5.74
C VAL A 645 -32.48 15.07 6.39
N PRO A 646 -32.21 16.13 5.60
CA PRO A 646 -31.74 17.39 6.16
C PRO A 646 -32.69 17.95 7.21
N THR A 647 -32.14 18.60 8.24
CA THR A 647 -32.91 19.10 9.39
C THR A 647 -34.08 19.99 9.00
N TYR A 648 -33.90 20.81 7.95
CA TYR A 648 -34.94 21.70 7.44
C TYR A 648 -36.10 20.98 6.73
N ALA A 649 -35.92 19.73 6.34
CA ALA A 649 -36.90 18.94 5.59
C ALA A 649 -37.55 17.82 6.42
N ARG A 650 -37.13 17.57 7.65
CA ARG A 650 -37.62 16.47 8.50
C ARG A 650 -39.11 16.50 8.76
N VAL A 651 -39.69 17.68 8.91
CA VAL A 651 -41.12 17.84 9.17
C VAL A 651 -41.97 17.43 7.98
N SER A 652 -41.47 17.64 6.75
CA SER A 652 -42.22 17.30 5.51
C SER A 652 -41.95 15.90 5.00
N ALA A 653 -40.81 15.28 5.38
CA ALA A 653 -40.38 13.98 4.88
C ALA A 653 -41.02 12.79 5.62
N GLY A 654 -41.40 12.97 6.88
CA GLY A 654 -42.02 11.89 7.72
C GLY A 654 -41.09 10.71 8.02
N THR A 655 -39.83 10.79 7.64
CA THR A 655 -38.80 9.76 7.85
C THR A 655 -37.44 10.44 8.14
N ASP A 656 -36.61 9.77 8.90
CA ASP A 656 -35.23 10.29 9.23
C ASP A 656 -34.23 10.03 8.11
N VAL A 657 -34.53 9.14 7.17
CA VAL A 657 -33.63 8.74 6.08
C VAL A 657 -34.38 8.72 4.74
N TYR A 658 -33.66 9.02 3.67
CA TYR A 658 -34.14 8.92 2.31
C TYR A 658 -33.11 8.21 1.43
N TYR A 659 -33.51 7.79 0.23
CA TYR A 659 -32.68 7.05 -0.70
C TYR A 659 -32.49 7.83 -1.99
N ARG A 660 -31.24 7.80 -2.50
CA ARG A 660 -30.87 8.29 -3.82
C ARG A 660 -30.38 7.11 -4.67
N MET A 661 -30.66 7.15 -5.94
CA MET A 661 -30.09 6.25 -6.94
C MET A 661 -28.92 6.95 -7.60
N GLU A 662 -27.71 6.69 -7.15
CA GLU A 662 -26.51 7.34 -7.70
C GLU A 662 -25.89 6.47 -8.77
N VAL A 663 -25.33 7.14 -9.80
CA VAL A 663 -24.60 6.48 -10.89
C VAL A 663 -23.14 6.41 -10.54
N PHE A 664 -22.58 5.24 -10.75
CA PHE A 664 -21.15 4.98 -10.63
C PHE A 664 -20.63 4.40 -11.93
N SER A 665 -19.56 4.97 -12.46
CA SER A 665 -18.75 4.38 -13.53
C SER A 665 -17.51 3.71 -12.92
N GLN A 666 -16.64 3.17 -13.74
CA GLN A 666 -15.32 2.72 -13.29
C GLN A 666 -14.49 3.85 -12.66
N GLU A 667 -14.80 5.08 -12.98
CA GLU A 667 -14.10 6.29 -12.54
C GLU A 667 -14.66 6.88 -11.25
N GLY A 668 -15.79 6.38 -10.78
CA GLY A 668 -16.41 6.79 -9.52
C GLY A 668 -17.85 7.29 -9.64
N SER A 669 -18.36 7.91 -8.58
CA SER A 669 -19.71 8.49 -8.55
C SER A 669 -19.79 9.75 -9.42
N HIS A 670 -20.80 9.78 -10.25
CA HIS A 670 -21.16 11.01 -10.98
C HIS A 670 -21.88 12.04 -10.11
N GLY A 671 -22.20 11.71 -8.86
CA GLY A 671 -22.74 12.63 -7.84
C GLY A 671 -24.14 13.14 -8.08
N TYR A 672 -24.88 12.59 -9.06
CA TYR A 672 -26.28 12.95 -9.31
C TYR A 672 -27.24 11.80 -9.00
N ASP A 673 -28.49 12.18 -8.73
CA ASP A 673 -29.56 11.27 -8.37
C ASP A 673 -30.45 10.99 -9.59
N LEU A 674 -30.65 9.73 -9.89
CA LEU A 674 -31.55 9.26 -10.97
C LEU A 674 -33.01 9.28 -10.58
N MET A 675 -33.34 9.39 -9.30
CA MET A 675 -34.70 9.36 -8.83
C MET A 675 -35.58 10.39 -9.53
N GLY A 676 -36.65 9.90 -10.20
CA GLY A 676 -37.57 10.74 -10.98
C GLY A 676 -37.16 10.99 -12.42
N LEU A 677 -36.14 10.31 -12.96
CA LEU A 677 -35.95 10.18 -14.40
C LEU A 677 -36.97 9.19 -14.98
N THR A 678 -37.40 9.44 -16.22
CA THR A 678 -38.17 8.44 -16.98
C THR A 678 -37.22 7.38 -17.55
N LYS A 679 -37.79 6.30 -18.08
CA LYS A 679 -37.02 5.22 -18.71
C LYS A 679 -36.15 5.76 -19.87
N GLU A 680 -36.74 6.57 -20.76
CA GLU A 680 -36.05 7.17 -21.91
C GLU A 680 -34.94 8.13 -21.47
N GLN A 681 -35.18 8.92 -20.40
CA GLN A 681 -34.17 9.81 -19.84
C GLN A 681 -32.98 9.04 -19.25
N LEU A 682 -33.24 7.89 -18.66
CA LEU A 682 -32.18 7.02 -18.12
C LEU A 682 -31.40 6.35 -19.25
N ILE A 683 -32.08 5.90 -20.33
CA ILE A 683 -31.41 5.35 -21.51
C ILE A 683 -30.46 6.40 -22.11
N CYS A 684 -30.93 7.64 -22.31
CA CYS A 684 -30.07 8.71 -22.81
C CYS A 684 -28.88 8.99 -21.87
N ASP A 685 -29.08 8.89 -20.55
CA ASP A 685 -27.99 9.07 -19.60
C ASP A 685 -26.93 7.98 -19.72
N VAL A 686 -27.32 6.72 -19.93
CA VAL A 686 -26.39 5.60 -20.18
C VAL A 686 -25.58 5.83 -21.46
N LEU A 687 -26.25 6.28 -22.53
CA LEU A 687 -25.59 6.56 -23.81
C LEU A 687 -24.61 7.75 -23.70
N ASP A 688 -25.01 8.84 -23.06
CA ASP A 688 -24.12 10.00 -22.81
C ASP A 688 -22.83 9.55 -22.06
N GLN A 689 -22.95 8.59 -21.12
CA GLN A 689 -21.82 8.05 -20.38
C GLN A 689 -20.97 7.08 -21.23
N TYR A 690 -21.60 6.32 -22.11
CA TYR A 690 -20.90 5.43 -23.03
C TYR A 690 -20.09 6.21 -24.06
N GLU A 691 -20.67 7.26 -24.67
CA GLU A 691 -19.98 8.15 -25.59
C GLU A 691 -18.76 8.81 -24.92
N ALA A 692 -18.91 9.31 -23.70
CA ALA A 692 -17.80 9.86 -22.93
C ALA A 692 -16.70 8.82 -22.62
N HIS A 693 -17.08 7.55 -22.47
CA HIS A 693 -16.12 6.46 -22.30
C HIS A 693 -15.35 6.17 -23.59
N LEU A 694 -16.02 6.19 -24.75
CA LEU A 694 -15.35 6.03 -26.05
C LEU A 694 -14.36 7.15 -26.32
N GLU A 695 -14.75 8.42 -26.12
CA GLU A 695 -13.83 9.56 -26.21
C GLU A 695 -12.60 9.42 -25.29
N PHE A 696 -12.80 8.83 -24.11
CA PHE A 696 -11.69 8.54 -23.19
C PHE A 696 -10.74 7.48 -23.75
N LEU A 697 -11.25 6.40 -24.35
CA LEU A 697 -10.43 5.36 -24.98
C LEU A 697 -9.64 5.92 -26.19
N GLU A 698 -10.24 6.76 -26.99
CA GLU A 698 -9.58 7.44 -28.11
C GLU A 698 -8.45 8.33 -27.63
N ALA A 699 -8.68 9.16 -26.61
CA ALA A 699 -7.65 10.02 -26.02
C ALA A 699 -6.49 9.23 -25.40
N GLN A 700 -6.72 8.00 -24.91
CA GLN A 700 -5.66 7.10 -24.46
C GLN A 700 -4.83 6.59 -25.62
N THR A 701 -5.46 6.26 -26.73
CA THR A 701 -4.80 5.72 -27.94
C THR A 701 -3.92 6.79 -28.58
N GLU A 702 -4.39 8.04 -28.70
CA GLU A 702 -3.61 9.16 -29.22
C GLU A 702 -2.39 9.51 -28.33
N SER A 703 -2.50 9.38 -27.02
CA SER A 703 -1.37 9.64 -26.10
C SER A 703 -0.32 8.53 -26.06
N ALA A 704 -0.63 7.36 -26.61
CA ALA A 704 0.27 6.20 -26.69
C ALA A 704 0.96 6.07 -28.07
N ALA A 705 0.54 6.84 -29.07
CA ALA A 705 1.18 6.88 -30.36
C ALA A 705 2.44 7.76 -30.31
N PRO A 706 3.63 7.25 -30.73
CA PRO A 706 4.75 8.12 -30.99
C PRO A 706 4.35 9.05 -32.14
N SER A 707 4.63 10.35 -31.97
CA SER A 707 4.44 11.38 -33.00
C SER A 707 5.22 11.04 -34.28
N GLN A 708 4.65 10.22 -35.13
CA GLN A 708 5.00 10.14 -36.55
C GLN A 708 3.91 10.93 -37.29
N ILE A 709 4.18 12.20 -37.49
CA ILE A 709 3.55 12.97 -38.52
C ILE A 709 4.06 12.40 -39.84
N ASN A 710 3.39 11.40 -40.37
CA ASN A 710 3.48 11.08 -41.79
C ASN A 710 2.39 11.87 -42.49
N SER A 711 2.81 12.96 -43.07
CA SER A 711 2.08 13.68 -44.11
C SER A 711 2.03 12.82 -45.36
N ASP A 712 1.10 11.88 -45.45
CA ASP A 712 0.65 11.34 -46.74
C ASP A 712 -0.58 10.44 -46.52
N GLY A 713 -1.73 10.93 -47.06
CA GLY A 713 -2.89 10.11 -47.33
C GLY A 713 -3.89 9.92 -46.20
N ALA A 714 -4.53 10.97 -45.72
CA ALA A 714 -5.79 10.82 -45.02
C ALA A 714 -6.84 10.21 -45.97
N SER A 715 -7.17 8.94 -45.73
CA SER A 715 -8.36 8.32 -46.29
C SER A 715 -9.56 9.13 -45.75
N LYS A 716 -10.33 9.73 -46.63
CA LYS A 716 -11.62 10.34 -46.27
C LYS A 716 -12.49 9.26 -45.68
N THR A 717 -12.93 9.47 -44.43
CA THR A 717 -13.86 8.57 -43.77
C THR A 717 -15.25 8.74 -44.36
N ASP A 718 -16.00 7.67 -44.59
CA ASP A 718 -17.28 7.60 -45.27
C ASP A 718 -18.38 8.57 -44.74
N TRP A 719 -18.28 9.05 -43.53
CA TRP A 719 -19.24 9.96 -42.92
C TRP A 719 -19.23 11.39 -43.56
N GLU A 720 -18.11 11.81 -44.17
CA GLU A 720 -18.07 13.08 -44.93
C GLU A 720 -18.95 13.03 -46.19
N SER A 721 -19.06 11.83 -46.79
CA SER A 721 -19.93 11.63 -47.97
C SER A 721 -21.41 11.61 -47.60
N ASP A 722 -21.76 11.08 -46.44
CA ASP A 722 -23.14 11.07 -45.94
C ASP A 722 -23.62 12.49 -45.56
N PHE A 723 -22.73 13.31 -44.98
CA PHE A 723 -23.04 14.69 -44.61
C PHE A 723 -23.26 15.58 -45.84
N GLU A 724 -22.48 15.40 -46.91
CA GLU A 724 -22.67 16.07 -48.20
C GLU A 724 -23.95 15.66 -48.93
N THR A 725 -24.40 14.41 -48.74
CA THR A 725 -25.63 13.88 -49.32
C THR A 725 -26.86 14.44 -48.64
N THR A 726 -26.84 14.57 -47.30
CA THR A 726 -27.95 15.17 -46.53
C THR A 726 -28.13 16.66 -46.81
N LEU A 727 -27.05 17.41 -47.03
CA LEU A 727 -27.12 18.84 -47.40
C LEU A 727 -27.61 19.08 -48.82
N LYS A 728 -27.55 18.08 -49.75
CA LYS A 728 -28.05 18.17 -51.10
C LYS A 728 -29.54 17.79 -51.21
N GLU A 729 -30.08 17.07 -50.22
CA GLU A 729 -31.51 16.73 -50.18
C GLU A 729 -32.35 17.82 -49.50
N GLU A 730 -31.74 18.76 -48.74
CA GLU A 730 -32.41 19.91 -48.10
C GLU A 730 -32.29 21.22 -48.93
N ALA A 731 -31.57 21.26 -50.04
CA ALA A 731 -31.44 22.41 -50.93
C ALA A 731 -32.24 22.20 -52.25
#